data_333ddcd3d846ade27e951dbf4effa371
#
_entry.id   333ddcd3d846ade27e951dbf4effa371
#
_cell.length_a   1.000
_cell.length_b   1.000
_cell.length_c   1.000
_cell.angle_alpha   90.00
_cell.angle_beta   90.00
_cell.angle_gamma   90.00
#
_symmetry.space_group_name_H-M   'P 1'
#
loop_
_entity.id
_entity.type
_entity.pdbx_description
1 polymer ?
#
loop_
_entity_poly.entity_id
_entity_poly.type
_entity_poly.pdbx_seq_one_letter_code
_entity_poly.pdbx_strand_id
1 'polypeptide(L)'
;MLRKSLLPLLALALPAFAYEPITLPVIPSDPAIEKKVSETLSRMTLDEKIGQMTQIQLDILGENGPDGFRLVQAKLDTIFGVYKVGSILNAPYSYCLDAETWNVIIPQIQEASMKYMGIPCIYGLDQNHGTTYTNGGTLFPQNLNVAASFNTEIARRAAEITAYETRASDCPWTFSPTLDLARDPRWPRFWENYGEDPLVNALMGAAAVRGFQGDDPNHIDGNHIAVSVKHFMGYGVPFSGKDRTPAYISPSDLREKHFAPYLEAIKNGALTVMVNSSSINGTPVHADWTLLTKWLKNDLQWDGLIVTDWADINNLYTREKVARDKKDAIRIAINAGIDMAMEPYKVDYCTILRELVEEGSVSMERINDAAARALRLKYRLGLFDHPNTTLKEHPDHASKKFRKEALESAVETMVLLKNEDNLLPLSQGTRLLVTGPTANSMRSLNGGWSYTWQGHLTDSYAKDYNTILEALSATFGATNVSYVPTVSFNNEGHYEDETVSDFAPALKAAEKADVIVACIGENSYCETPGNLTDLHLSANQRDMVKALAKTGKPILLVINEGRPRILADIEPLAQAVVNVIIPGNFGGDALALLLSGKRNFSAKLPFTYPREINSLVTYDYKVSEEVGKMEGVYDYDARVNVQWPFGYGKSYTTFSYSNLHVDKHQFGPSDMLTVTVDITNTGSVDGKEAVLLYSSDHVASVVPDNKRLRAFDKLALMPGETRAVRFTIPASDLAFVNAQGQWALEAGDFTLSVGPLSATVSCTESYTWTTPNI
;
A
#
# COMPACT_ATOMS: atom_id res chain seq x y z
N MET A 1 -47.69 8.08 15.86
CA MET A 1 -47.26 8.76 14.61
C MET A 1 -46.10 9.69 14.93
N LEU A 2 -44.88 9.20 14.76
CA LEU A 2 -43.68 9.99 14.89
C LEU A 2 -42.95 9.87 13.54
N ARG A 3 -43.02 10.94 12.75
CA ARG A 3 -42.25 11.08 11.49
C ARG A 3 -40.78 11.24 11.87
N LYS A 4 -39.97 10.22 11.60
CA LYS A 4 -38.52 10.38 11.53
C LYS A 4 -38.18 11.07 10.22
N SER A 5 -37.74 12.31 10.30
CA SER A 5 -37.15 13.04 9.19
C SER A 5 -35.80 12.40 8.89
N LEU A 6 -35.72 11.70 7.76
CA LEU A 6 -34.44 11.34 7.15
C LEU A 6 -33.85 12.62 6.55
N LEU A 7 -32.79 13.11 7.17
CA LEU A 7 -31.86 14.04 6.48
C LEU A 7 -31.14 13.23 5.40
N PRO A 8 -31.09 13.71 4.15
CA PRO A 8 -30.23 13.09 3.15
C PRO A 8 -28.79 13.33 3.59
N LEU A 9 -28.02 12.24 3.84
CA LEU A 9 -26.57 12.32 3.82
C LEU A 9 -26.18 12.82 2.43
N LEU A 10 -25.68 14.07 2.36
CA LEU A 10 -24.93 14.51 1.21
C LEU A 10 -23.70 13.59 1.10
N ALA A 11 -23.68 12.74 0.09
CA ALA A 11 -22.45 12.11 -0.35
C ALA A 11 -21.53 13.26 -0.82
N LEU A 12 -20.48 13.52 -0.06
CA LEU A 12 -19.40 14.40 -0.50
C LEU A 12 -18.76 13.70 -1.70
N ALA A 13 -18.96 14.25 -2.89
CA ALA A 13 -18.23 13.86 -4.07
C ALA A 13 -16.73 14.07 -3.77
N LEU A 14 -15.98 12.98 -3.66
CA LEU A 14 -14.53 13.08 -3.61
C LEU A 14 -14.04 13.61 -4.94
N PRO A 15 -13.10 14.59 -4.96
CA PRO A 15 -12.57 15.13 -6.20
C PRO A 15 -11.84 14.02 -6.95
N ALA A 16 -12.14 13.89 -8.22
CA ALA A 16 -11.41 13.06 -9.15
C ALA A 16 -10.06 13.72 -9.49
N PHE A 17 -9.10 12.93 -9.95
CA PHE A 17 -7.78 13.41 -10.36
C PHE A 17 -7.86 14.26 -11.61
N ALA A 18 -7.51 15.52 -11.45
CA ALA A 18 -7.40 16.43 -12.57
C ALA A 18 -6.13 17.25 -12.49
N TYR A 19 -5.76 17.78 -13.63
CA TYR A 19 -4.95 18.97 -13.67
C TYR A 19 -5.75 20.14 -13.04
N GLU A 20 -5.71 20.23 -11.72
CA GLU A 20 -6.07 21.48 -11.03
C GLU A 20 -4.79 22.28 -10.78
N PRO A 21 -4.82 23.60 -11.00
CA PRO A 21 -3.71 24.45 -10.60
C PRO A 21 -3.46 24.24 -9.10
N ILE A 22 -2.31 23.68 -8.76
CA ILE A 22 -1.95 23.45 -7.36
C ILE A 22 -1.72 24.81 -6.70
N THR A 23 -2.38 25.05 -5.58
CA THR A 23 -2.08 26.21 -4.75
C THR A 23 -0.70 26.04 -4.12
N LEU A 24 0.22 26.96 -4.39
CA LEU A 24 1.58 26.92 -3.90
C LEU A 24 1.79 27.92 -2.74
N PRO A 25 2.58 27.56 -1.73
CA PRO A 25 3.14 26.25 -1.46
C PRO A 25 2.06 25.19 -1.20
N VAL A 26 2.31 23.95 -1.61
CA VAL A 26 1.32 22.86 -1.51
C VAL A 26 0.88 22.58 -0.08
N ILE A 27 1.75 22.77 0.90
CA ILE A 27 1.42 22.82 2.33
C ILE A 27 1.72 24.26 2.78
N PRO A 28 0.71 25.02 3.21
CA PRO A 28 0.95 26.36 3.75
C PRO A 28 1.85 26.32 4.98
N SER A 29 2.88 27.15 5.02
CA SER A 29 3.77 27.26 6.17
C SER A 29 3.13 27.97 7.35
N ASP A 30 3.41 27.51 8.58
CA ASP A 30 3.07 28.22 9.81
C ASP A 30 4.21 29.20 10.19
N PRO A 31 3.98 30.52 10.22
CA PRO A 31 5.01 31.50 10.54
C PRO A 31 5.61 31.33 11.95
N ALA A 32 4.84 30.79 12.92
CA ALA A 32 5.34 30.55 14.27
C ALA A 32 6.32 29.37 14.29
N ILE A 33 6.02 28.31 13.53
CA ILE A 33 6.94 27.18 13.36
C ILE A 33 8.20 27.63 12.63
N GLU A 34 8.09 28.38 11.53
CA GLU A 34 9.25 28.85 10.76
C GLU A 34 10.17 29.74 11.57
N LYS A 35 9.61 30.58 12.45
CA LYS A 35 10.39 31.38 13.42
C LYS A 35 11.18 30.47 14.37
N LYS A 36 10.54 29.46 14.98
CA LYS A 36 11.21 28.49 15.89
C LYS A 36 12.30 27.71 15.15
N VAL A 37 12.05 27.26 13.92
CA VAL A 37 13.04 26.57 13.06
C VAL A 37 14.26 27.47 12.82
N SER A 38 14.05 28.71 12.40
CA SER A 38 15.12 29.69 12.13
C SER A 38 15.94 30.00 13.37
N GLU A 39 15.29 30.23 14.50
CA GLU A 39 15.96 30.48 15.79
C GLU A 39 16.81 29.29 16.24
N THR A 40 16.32 28.05 16.09
CA THR A 40 17.05 26.84 16.45
C THR A 40 18.21 26.63 15.49
N LEU A 41 17.97 26.68 14.19
CA LEU A 41 19.00 26.50 13.15
C LEU A 41 20.16 27.49 13.28
N SER A 42 19.88 28.74 13.66
CA SER A 42 20.92 29.80 13.83
C SER A 42 21.90 29.52 14.98
N ARG A 43 21.51 28.71 15.95
CA ARG A 43 22.33 28.36 17.11
C ARG A 43 23.12 27.05 16.92
N MET A 44 22.74 26.27 15.92
CA MET A 44 23.33 24.93 15.69
C MET A 44 24.71 25.03 15.06
N THR A 45 25.63 24.22 15.58
CA THR A 45 26.92 23.93 14.94
C THR A 45 26.73 23.10 13.66
N LEU A 46 27.76 22.99 12.84
CA LEU A 46 27.76 22.14 11.66
C LEU A 46 27.47 20.67 12.04
N ASP A 47 28.08 20.17 13.10
CA ASP A 47 27.88 18.79 13.58
C ASP A 47 26.44 18.52 14.00
N GLU A 48 25.81 19.45 14.70
CA GLU A 48 24.40 19.33 15.07
C GLU A 48 23.49 19.33 13.83
N LYS A 49 23.77 20.14 12.83
CA LYS A 49 23.03 20.16 11.57
C LYS A 49 23.16 18.83 10.82
N ILE A 50 24.38 18.30 10.68
CA ILE A 50 24.66 17.02 10.06
C ILE A 50 24.01 15.87 10.85
N GLY A 51 24.03 15.95 12.18
CA GLY A 51 23.36 15.00 13.04
C GLY A 51 21.85 14.93 12.78
N GLN A 52 21.17 16.07 12.52
CA GLN A 52 19.74 16.08 12.14
C GLN A 52 19.48 15.46 10.76
N MET A 53 20.49 15.34 9.92
CA MET A 53 20.44 14.67 8.63
C MET A 53 20.78 13.18 8.70
N THR A 54 20.94 12.63 9.91
CA THR A 54 21.41 11.26 10.14
C THR A 54 20.39 10.45 10.90
N GLN A 55 20.05 9.27 10.36
CA GLN A 55 19.19 8.28 10.99
C GLN A 55 19.93 6.94 11.10
N ILE A 56 19.93 6.32 12.28
CA ILE A 56 20.56 5.02 12.53
C ILE A 56 19.58 4.05 13.18
N GLN A 57 19.87 2.74 13.08
CA GLN A 57 19.01 1.74 13.72
C GLN A 57 19.26 1.64 15.22
N LEU A 58 18.24 1.22 15.97
CA LEU A 58 18.25 1.08 17.42
C LEU A 58 19.38 0.16 17.94
N ASP A 59 19.73 -0.88 17.20
CA ASP A 59 20.74 -1.87 17.60
C ASP A 59 22.13 -1.25 17.89
N ILE A 60 22.42 -0.11 17.26
CA ILE A 60 23.67 0.62 17.52
C ILE A 60 23.72 1.16 18.97
N LEU A 61 22.56 1.49 19.55
CA LEU A 61 22.45 2.11 20.87
C LEU A 61 22.47 1.10 22.03
N GLY A 62 22.26 -0.18 21.73
CA GLY A 62 22.04 -1.17 22.78
C GLY A 62 22.68 -2.53 22.51
N GLU A 63 22.26 -3.49 23.29
CA GLU A 63 22.64 -4.90 23.19
C GLU A 63 21.53 -5.80 23.74
N ASN A 64 21.46 -7.06 23.28
CA ASN A 64 20.63 -8.07 23.88
C ASN A 64 21.27 -8.62 25.14
N GLY A 65 20.53 -8.60 26.26
CA GLY A 65 20.85 -9.22 27.51
C GLY A 65 19.93 -10.40 27.84
N PRO A 66 20.11 -11.05 29.01
CA PRO A 66 19.24 -12.13 29.48
C PRO A 66 17.77 -11.72 29.61
N ASP A 67 17.53 -10.43 29.89
CA ASP A 67 16.21 -9.85 30.12
C ASP A 67 15.67 -9.07 28.86
N GLY A 68 16.24 -9.33 27.69
CA GLY A 68 15.89 -8.66 26.44
C GLY A 68 16.83 -7.54 26.03
N PHE A 69 16.39 -6.67 25.12
CA PHE A 69 17.16 -5.54 24.62
C PHE A 69 17.27 -4.42 25.67
N ARG A 70 18.48 -3.87 25.83
CA ARG A 70 18.74 -2.72 26.71
C ARG A 70 19.67 -1.70 26.05
N LEU A 71 19.44 -0.43 26.32
CA LEU A 71 20.34 0.66 25.92
C LEU A 71 21.64 0.65 26.72
N VAL A 72 22.75 1.05 26.08
CA VAL A 72 24.06 1.15 26.67
C VAL A 72 24.46 2.62 26.77
N GLN A 73 24.66 3.12 28.01
CA GLN A 73 24.91 4.55 28.24
C GLN A 73 26.11 5.09 27.45
N ALA A 74 27.21 4.35 27.36
CA ALA A 74 28.38 4.79 26.59
C ALA A 74 28.09 4.94 25.09
N LYS A 75 27.18 4.12 24.55
CA LYS A 75 26.72 4.25 23.15
C LYS A 75 25.85 5.46 23.00
N LEU A 76 24.92 5.74 23.93
CA LEU A 76 24.10 6.96 23.92
C LEU A 76 24.97 8.21 23.98
N ASP A 77 25.98 8.22 24.90
CA ASP A 77 26.93 9.34 25.04
C ASP A 77 27.73 9.58 23.74
N THR A 78 28.11 8.52 23.05
CA THR A 78 28.78 8.62 21.75
C THR A 78 27.86 9.16 20.65
N ILE A 79 26.70 8.56 20.48
CA ILE A 79 25.79 8.87 19.38
C ILE A 79 25.21 10.29 19.52
N PHE A 80 24.72 10.66 20.69
CA PHE A 80 24.14 11.98 20.91
C PHE A 80 25.16 13.04 21.32
N GLY A 81 26.20 12.64 22.08
CA GLY A 81 27.24 13.56 22.60
C GLY A 81 28.26 13.94 21.51
N VAL A 82 28.69 13.00 20.67
CA VAL A 82 29.73 13.24 19.65
C VAL A 82 29.09 13.49 18.27
N TYR A 83 28.28 12.53 17.76
CA TYR A 83 27.75 12.57 16.40
C TYR A 83 26.46 13.36 16.26
N LYS A 84 25.81 13.76 17.38
CA LYS A 84 24.62 14.62 17.36
C LYS A 84 23.43 14.04 16.54
N VAL A 85 23.30 12.71 16.48
CA VAL A 85 22.29 12.03 15.65
C VAL A 85 20.89 12.46 16.04
N GLY A 86 20.10 12.86 15.04
CA GLY A 86 18.76 13.42 15.23
C GLY A 86 17.61 12.46 15.05
N SER A 87 17.88 11.24 14.56
CA SER A 87 16.83 10.25 14.30
C SER A 87 17.29 8.82 14.55
N ILE A 88 16.38 8.01 15.11
CA ILE A 88 16.54 6.56 15.32
C ILE A 88 15.39 5.83 14.65
N LEU A 89 15.64 4.61 14.18
CA LEU A 89 14.59 3.79 13.56
C LEU A 89 14.65 2.33 14.01
N ASN A 90 13.55 1.64 13.66
CA ASN A 90 13.37 0.20 13.68
C ASN A 90 13.22 -0.40 15.10
N ALA A 91 12.91 -1.69 15.16
CA ALA A 91 12.82 -2.48 16.37
C ALA A 91 14.12 -3.26 16.59
N PRO A 92 14.47 -3.60 17.84
CA PRO A 92 15.72 -4.31 18.12
C PRO A 92 15.72 -5.65 17.39
N TYR A 93 16.76 -5.87 16.58
CA TYR A 93 16.91 -7.09 15.76
C TYR A 93 15.66 -7.45 14.93
N SER A 94 14.85 -6.44 14.57
CA SER A 94 13.58 -6.58 13.84
C SER A 94 12.49 -7.38 14.55
N TYR A 95 12.53 -7.52 15.88
CA TYR A 95 11.45 -8.13 16.68
C TYR A 95 10.53 -7.05 17.24
N CYS A 96 9.21 -7.32 17.27
CA CYS A 96 8.27 -6.42 17.93
C CYS A 96 8.43 -6.46 19.45
N LEU A 97 8.22 -5.32 20.10
CA LEU A 97 8.17 -5.17 21.55
C LEU A 97 6.75 -4.82 21.98
N ASP A 98 6.42 -5.04 23.25
CA ASP A 98 5.18 -4.48 23.82
C ASP A 98 5.30 -2.96 24.03
N ALA A 99 4.15 -2.29 24.16
CA ALA A 99 4.10 -0.84 24.33
C ALA A 99 4.78 -0.37 25.64
N GLU A 100 4.73 -1.18 26.69
CA GLU A 100 5.41 -0.93 27.96
C GLU A 100 6.92 -0.86 27.77
N THR A 101 7.51 -1.79 27.01
CA THR A 101 8.95 -1.82 26.72
C THR A 101 9.36 -0.63 25.86
N TRP A 102 8.55 -0.26 24.86
CA TRP A 102 8.78 0.96 24.07
C TRP A 102 8.77 2.21 24.94
N ASN A 103 7.84 2.32 25.90
CA ASN A 103 7.77 3.43 26.88
C ASN A 103 8.94 3.45 27.87
N VAL A 104 9.83 2.46 27.87
CA VAL A 104 11.10 2.49 28.60
C VAL A 104 12.27 2.90 27.70
N ILE A 105 12.29 2.42 26.45
CA ILE A 105 13.40 2.64 25.50
C ILE A 105 13.41 4.07 24.96
N ILE A 106 12.30 4.53 24.38
CA ILE A 106 12.24 5.81 23.67
C ILE A 106 12.49 7.00 24.60
N PRO A 107 11.94 7.06 25.83
CA PRO A 107 12.25 8.16 26.75
C PRO A 107 13.72 8.29 27.12
N GLN A 108 14.48 7.18 27.25
CA GLN A 108 15.92 7.24 27.50
C GLN A 108 16.69 7.84 26.31
N ILE A 109 16.25 7.53 25.08
CA ILE A 109 16.78 8.14 23.84
C ILE A 109 16.50 9.63 23.83
N GLN A 110 15.28 10.04 24.17
CA GLN A 110 14.90 11.46 24.25
C GLN A 110 15.70 12.20 25.33
N GLU A 111 15.85 11.62 26.51
CA GLU A 111 16.66 12.20 27.57
C GLU A 111 18.11 12.44 27.12
N ALA A 112 18.74 11.45 26.47
CA ALA A 112 20.08 11.59 25.93
C ALA A 112 20.16 12.68 24.84
N SER A 113 19.22 12.70 23.90
CA SER A 113 19.15 13.71 22.84
C SER A 113 19.01 15.13 23.41
N MET A 114 18.07 15.33 24.31
CA MET A 114 17.85 16.63 24.96
C MET A 114 19.03 17.08 25.80
N LYS A 115 19.68 16.16 26.55
CA LYS A 115 20.87 16.45 27.35
C LYS A 115 22.02 17.01 26.53
N TYR A 116 22.29 16.42 25.35
CA TYR A 116 23.46 16.74 24.54
C TYR A 116 23.24 17.80 23.48
N MET A 117 21.99 18.00 23.02
CA MET A 117 21.68 18.90 21.91
C MET A 117 20.60 19.93 22.23
N GLY A 118 19.75 19.67 23.24
CA GLY A 118 18.52 20.47 23.44
C GLY A 118 17.51 20.34 22.25
N ILE A 119 17.67 19.31 21.44
CA ILE A 119 16.83 18.99 20.28
C ILE A 119 16.30 17.57 20.47
N PRO A 120 14.98 17.33 20.41
CA PRO A 120 14.42 15.97 20.54
C PRO A 120 14.84 15.08 19.39
N CYS A 121 15.05 13.78 19.67
CA CYS A 121 15.23 12.76 18.65
C CYS A 121 13.88 12.42 18.01
N ILE A 122 13.82 12.15 16.70
CA ILE A 122 12.65 11.58 16.08
C ILE A 122 12.84 10.07 15.89
N TYR A 123 11.86 9.29 16.36
CA TYR A 123 11.86 7.84 16.23
C TYR A 123 10.89 7.38 15.14
N GLY A 124 11.34 6.49 14.25
CA GLY A 124 10.53 5.96 13.14
C GLY A 124 10.39 4.44 13.15
N LEU A 125 9.21 3.93 12.83
CA LEU A 125 8.89 2.51 12.67
C LEU A 125 8.15 2.24 11.37
N ASP A 126 8.29 1.02 10.83
CA ASP A 126 7.51 0.52 9.68
C ASP A 126 6.17 -0.05 10.15
N GLN A 127 5.17 0.81 10.29
CA GLN A 127 3.79 0.43 10.64
C GLN A 127 2.95 0.30 9.36
N ASN A 128 3.20 -0.75 8.57
CA ASN A 128 2.69 -0.84 7.20
C ASN A 128 1.21 -1.23 7.09
N HIS A 129 0.70 -2.14 7.95
CA HIS A 129 -0.70 -2.56 7.91
C HIS A 129 -1.31 -2.68 9.32
N GLY A 130 -1.04 -1.72 10.16
CA GLY A 130 -1.36 -1.70 11.58
C GLY A 130 -0.09 -1.50 12.40
N THR A 131 -0.16 -1.77 13.68
CA THR A 131 0.92 -1.54 14.63
C THR A 131 1.92 -2.71 14.59
N THR A 132 2.63 -2.85 13.47
CA THR A 132 3.49 -3.98 13.11
C THR A 132 4.52 -4.33 14.18
N TYR A 133 5.20 -3.33 14.75
CA TYR A 133 6.29 -3.53 15.71
C TYR A 133 5.89 -3.30 17.17
N THR A 134 4.58 -3.35 17.45
CA THR A 134 4.05 -3.34 18.82
C THR A 134 3.22 -4.60 19.08
N ASN A 135 3.74 -5.51 19.88
CA ASN A 135 3.04 -6.72 20.27
C ASN A 135 1.72 -6.39 21.00
N GLY A 136 0.64 -7.06 20.63
CA GLY A 136 -0.71 -6.78 21.15
C GLY A 136 -1.44 -5.67 20.40
N GLY A 137 -0.76 -4.84 19.62
CA GLY A 137 -1.40 -3.84 18.77
C GLY A 137 -2.24 -4.45 17.64
N THR A 138 -3.08 -3.64 17.02
CA THR A 138 -4.03 -4.08 16.01
C THR A 138 -3.36 -4.16 14.64
N LEU A 139 -3.41 -5.33 13.99
CA LEU A 139 -3.06 -5.49 12.58
C LEU A 139 -4.32 -5.54 11.72
N PHE A 140 -4.28 -4.80 10.64
CA PHE A 140 -5.31 -4.72 9.59
C PHE A 140 -4.93 -5.61 8.40
N PRO A 141 -5.85 -5.84 7.42
CA PRO A 141 -5.45 -6.38 6.12
C PRO A 141 -4.35 -5.54 5.47
N GLN A 142 -3.50 -6.18 4.65
CA GLN A 142 -2.48 -5.47 3.87
C GLN A 142 -3.11 -4.45 2.91
N ASN A 143 -2.34 -3.46 2.45
CA ASN A 143 -2.89 -2.36 1.64
C ASN A 143 -3.57 -2.82 0.35
N LEU A 144 -3.08 -3.90 -0.28
CA LEU A 144 -3.73 -4.48 -1.46
C LEU A 144 -5.15 -5.00 -1.15
N ASN A 145 -5.34 -5.57 0.04
CA ASN A 145 -6.67 -5.93 0.53
C ASN A 145 -7.55 -4.68 0.73
N VAL A 146 -7.00 -3.65 1.39
CA VAL A 146 -7.75 -2.40 1.62
C VAL A 146 -8.21 -1.81 0.28
N ALA A 147 -7.37 -1.82 -0.74
CA ALA A 147 -7.73 -1.39 -2.10
C ALA A 147 -8.87 -2.22 -2.70
N ALA A 148 -8.93 -3.53 -2.46
CA ALA A 148 -10.01 -4.40 -2.95
C ALA A 148 -11.40 -3.99 -2.41
N SER A 149 -11.46 -3.29 -1.30
CA SER A 149 -12.72 -2.76 -0.77
C SER A 149 -13.30 -1.63 -1.63
N PHE A 150 -12.49 -0.86 -2.36
CA PHE A 150 -12.87 0.40 -3.00
C PHE A 150 -13.57 1.36 -2.01
N ASN A 151 -13.11 1.36 -0.75
CA ASN A 151 -13.67 2.14 0.34
C ASN A 151 -12.54 2.88 1.08
N THR A 152 -12.36 4.15 0.77
CA THR A 152 -11.30 4.99 1.33
C THR A 152 -11.40 5.17 2.84
N GLU A 153 -12.61 5.03 3.41
CA GLU A 153 -12.80 5.12 4.86
C GLU A 153 -12.11 3.98 5.62
N ILE A 154 -11.98 2.79 5.01
CA ILE A 154 -11.19 1.69 5.60
C ILE A 154 -9.72 2.08 5.68
N ALA A 155 -9.16 2.67 4.62
CA ALA A 155 -7.77 3.14 4.64
C ALA A 155 -7.54 4.21 5.69
N ARG A 156 -8.44 5.20 5.77
CA ARG A 156 -8.39 6.28 6.76
C ARG A 156 -8.47 5.72 8.18
N ARG A 157 -9.46 4.88 8.45
CA ARG A 157 -9.71 4.37 9.81
C ARG A 157 -8.62 3.42 10.30
N ALA A 158 -8.10 2.55 9.43
CA ALA A 158 -6.94 1.71 9.74
C ALA A 158 -5.71 2.56 10.10
N ALA A 159 -5.46 3.64 9.36
CA ALA A 159 -4.36 4.56 9.64
C ALA A 159 -4.55 5.34 10.95
N GLU A 160 -5.77 5.80 11.27
CA GLU A 160 -6.08 6.47 12.56
C GLU A 160 -5.80 5.55 13.75
N ILE A 161 -6.24 4.30 13.69
CA ILE A 161 -6.00 3.33 14.77
C ILE A 161 -4.52 2.99 14.88
N THR A 162 -3.85 2.80 13.74
CA THR A 162 -2.40 2.56 13.70
C THR A 162 -1.62 3.72 14.30
N ALA A 163 -1.99 4.97 13.98
CA ALA A 163 -1.36 6.16 14.56
C ALA A 163 -1.52 6.21 16.08
N TYR A 164 -2.75 6.04 16.55
CA TYR A 164 -3.07 6.03 17.97
C TYR A 164 -2.27 4.96 18.74
N GLU A 165 -2.22 3.74 18.25
CA GLU A 165 -1.49 2.63 18.89
C GLU A 165 0.03 2.79 18.75
N THR A 166 0.52 3.44 17.69
CA THR A 166 1.95 3.77 17.53
C THR A 166 2.38 4.85 18.51
N ARG A 167 1.51 5.85 18.78
CA ARG A 167 1.75 6.84 19.85
C ARG A 167 1.70 6.21 21.25
N ALA A 168 0.87 5.21 21.47
CA ALA A 168 0.90 4.41 22.71
C ALA A 168 2.27 3.77 22.94
N SER A 169 3.02 3.49 21.88
CA SER A 169 4.41 3.01 21.90
C SER A 169 5.46 4.12 21.88
N ASP A 170 5.07 5.38 22.08
CA ASP A 170 5.95 6.57 22.08
C ASP A 170 6.64 6.85 20.73
N CYS A 171 6.17 6.29 19.62
CA CYS A 171 6.76 6.51 18.31
C CYS A 171 5.96 7.56 17.52
N PRO A 172 6.59 8.68 17.07
CA PRO A 172 5.89 9.77 16.40
C PRO A 172 5.92 9.71 14.86
N TRP A 173 6.59 8.73 14.24
CA TRP A 173 6.81 8.69 12.80
C TRP A 173 6.69 7.29 12.23
N THR A 174 6.02 7.12 11.09
CA THR A 174 5.96 5.85 10.36
C THR A 174 6.46 5.97 8.92
N PHE A 175 7.05 4.88 8.40
CA PHE A 175 7.45 4.74 7.00
C PHE A 175 6.32 4.10 6.19
N SER A 176 5.16 4.75 6.17
CA SER A 176 3.90 4.32 5.56
C SER A 176 3.08 5.57 5.18
N PRO A 177 2.11 5.47 4.25
CA PRO A 177 1.77 4.33 3.39
C PRO A 177 2.72 4.11 2.22
N THR A 178 2.71 2.87 1.68
CA THR A 178 3.38 2.54 0.41
C THR A 178 2.46 2.91 -0.75
N LEU A 179 2.97 3.74 -1.67
CA LEU A 179 2.21 4.30 -2.80
C LEU A 179 2.77 3.89 -4.16
N ASP A 180 3.58 2.85 -4.21
CA ASP A 180 4.00 2.22 -5.45
C ASP A 180 2.79 1.62 -6.18
N LEU A 181 2.87 1.48 -7.50
CA LEU A 181 1.84 0.83 -8.27
C LEU A 181 2.13 -0.67 -8.42
N ALA A 182 1.17 -1.52 -8.07
CA ALA A 182 1.26 -2.97 -8.25
C ALA A 182 1.03 -3.37 -9.71
N ARG A 183 1.96 -3.03 -10.61
CA ARG A 183 1.80 -3.24 -12.06
C ARG A 183 2.58 -4.43 -12.61
N ASP A 184 3.55 -4.94 -11.86
CA ASP A 184 4.30 -6.15 -12.21
C ASP A 184 4.09 -7.22 -11.13
N PRO A 185 3.33 -8.30 -11.40
CA PRO A 185 3.06 -9.35 -10.42
C PRO A 185 4.31 -10.15 -10.02
N ARG A 186 5.43 -10.01 -10.72
CA ARG A 186 6.70 -10.64 -10.34
C ARG A 186 7.39 -9.93 -9.18
N TRP A 187 7.05 -8.65 -8.95
CA TRP A 187 7.66 -7.84 -7.90
C TRP A 187 7.21 -8.30 -6.50
N PRO A 188 8.15 -8.58 -5.56
CA PRO A 188 7.82 -9.19 -4.27
C PRO A 188 7.10 -8.24 -3.29
N ARG A 189 7.02 -6.95 -3.59
CA ARG A 189 6.29 -5.95 -2.78
C ARG A 189 4.94 -5.56 -3.38
N PHE A 190 4.42 -6.37 -4.29
CA PHE A 190 3.14 -6.14 -4.98
C PHE A 190 1.98 -5.92 -4.00
N TRP A 191 1.97 -6.60 -2.86
CA TRP A 191 0.92 -6.55 -1.84
C TRP A 191 0.99 -5.33 -0.91
N GLU A 192 2.12 -4.58 -0.88
CA GLU A 192 2.34 -3.48 0.06
C GLU A 192 1.60 -2.19 -0.30
N ASN A 193 1.05 -2.07 -1.49
CA ASN A 193 0.44 -0.85 -2.04
C ASN A 193 -1.04 -1.05 -2.38
N TYR A 194 -1.70 -0.01 -2.88
CA TYR A 194 -3.15 -0.02 -3.16
C TYR A 194 -3.50 -0.46 -4.59
N GLY A 195 -2.78 -1.42 -5.16
CA GLY A 195 -3.10 -2.02 -6.45
C GLY A 195 -2.46 -1.34 -7.65
N GLU A 196 -2.93 -1.69 -8.86
CA GLU A 196 -2.30 -1.27 -10.11
C GLU A 196 -2.73 0.12 -10.59
N ASP A 197 -3.87 0.62 -10.11
CA ASP A 197 -4.48 1.86 -10.59
C ASP A 197 -3.96 3.09 -9.85
N PRO A 198 -3.55 4.16 -10.58
CA PRO A 198 -3.04 5.39 -9.96
C PRO A 198 -4.07 6.13 -9.10
N LEU A 199 -5.35 6.15 -9.51
CA LEU A 199 -6.41 6.84 -8.77
C LEU A 199 -6.73 6.13 -7.46
N VAL A 200 -6.82 4.79 -7.48
CA VAL A 200 -7.05 4.01 -6.25
C VAL A 200 -5.92 4.22 -5.27
N ASN A 201 -4.65 4.12 -5.72
CA ASN A 201 -3.49 4.39 -4.86
C ASN A 201 -3.50 5.80 -4.28
N ALA A 202 -3.87 6.78 -5.07
CA ALA A 202 -3.88 8.17 -4.67
C ALA A 202 -4.98 8.46 -3.66
N LEU A 203 -6.22 8.03 -3.89
CA LEU A 203 -7.34 8.29 -2.96
C LEU A 203 -7.21 7.49 -1.66
N MET A 204 -6.78 6.24 -1.73
CA MET A 204 -6.48 5.42 -0.54
C MET A 204 -5.29 5.99 0.23
N GLY A 205 -4.22 6.38 -0.47
CA GLY A 205 -3.05 7.01 0.13
C GLY A 205 -3.36 8.33 0.81
N ALA A 206 -4.13 9.21 0.16
CA ALA A 206 -4.59 10.47 0.75
C ALA A 206 -5.45 10.24 2.01
N ALA A 207 -6.35 9.27 1.98
CA ALA A 207 -7.15 8.90 3.13
C ALA A 207 -6.29 8.38 4.28
N ALA A 208 -5.30 7.53 3.99
CA ALA A 208 -4.34 7.03 4.98
C ALA A 208 -3.49 8.16 5.57
N VAL A 209 -2.98 9.10 4.76
CA VAL A 209 -2.21 10.25 5.25
C VAL A 209 -3.02 11.05 6.27
N ARG A 210 -4.29 11.36 5.97
CA ARG A 210 -5.17 12.05 6.92
C ARG A 210 -5.47 11.21 8.17
N GLY A 211 -5.59 9.89 8.02
CA GLY A 211 -5.75 8.99 9.15
C GLY A 211 -4.52 8.98 10.07
N PHE A 212 -3.32 8.95 9.52
CA PHE A 212 -2.08 8.97 10.30
C PHE A 212 -1.79 10.33 10.92
N GLN A 213 -1.94 11.43 10.16
CA GLN A 213 -1.48 12.77 10.56
C GLN A 213 -2.57 13.69 11.10
N GLY A 214 -3.87 13.34 10.92
CA GLY A 214 -4.97 14.27 11.13
C GLY A 214 -5.12 15.26 9.97
N ASP A 215 -5.97 16.27 10.16
CA ASP A 215 -6.34 17.20 9.09
C ASP A 215 -5.44 18.47 9.04
N ASP A 216 -4.64 18.74 10.07
CA ASP A 216 -3.70 19.88 10.12
C ASP A 216 -2.24 19.40 10.05
N PRO A 217 -1.56 19.50 8.89
CA PRO A 217 -0.18 19.04 8.74
C PRO A 217 0.84 19.90 9.53
N ASN A 218 0.46 21.08 10.02
CA ASN A 218 1.31 21.93 10.84
C ASN A 218 1.24 21.60 12.33
N HIS A 219 0.20 20.90 12.79
CA HIS A 219 0.00 20.58 14.22
C HIS A 219 -0.50 19.14 14.39
N ILE A 220 0.43 18.19 14.43
CA ILE A 220 0.12 16.78 14.68
C ILE A 220 0.02 16.56 16.18
N ASP A 221 -1.14 16.15 16.65
CA ASP A 221 -1.41 15.94 18.07
C ASP A 221 -0.85 14.61 18.61
N GLY A 222 -1.05 14.35 19.91
CA GLY A 222 -0.55 13.16 20.58
C GLY A 222 -1.21 11.83 20.17
N ASN A 223 -2.27 11.85 19.36
CA ASN A 223 -2.93 10.66 18.82
C ASN A 223 -2.52 10.33 17.38
N HIS A 224 -1.82 11.24 16.72
CA HIS A 224 -1.41 11.15 15.32
C HIS A 224 0.11 11.08 15.18
N ILE A 225 0.59 10.61 14.04
CA ILE A 225 2.02 10.43 13.71
C ILE A 225 2.32 11.00 12.33
N ALA A 226 3.55 11.43 12.10
CA ALA A 226 3.97 11.78 10.75
C ALA A 226 4.07 10.54 9.85
N VAL A 227 3.77 10.70 8.57
CA VAL A 227 3.96 9.67 7.55
C VAL A 227 5.27 9.87 6.80
N SER A 228 5.83 8.78 6.26
CA SER A 228 6.77 8.81 5.14
C SER A 228 6.19 8.00 4.00
N VAL A 229 5.62 8.70 3.02
CA VAL A 229 5.07 8.01 1.85
C VAL A 229 6.20 7.42 1.02
N LYS A 230 6.04 6.17 0.58
CA LYS A 230 7.13 5.41 -0.05
C LYS A 230 6.65 4.55 -1.21
N HIS A 231 7.53 4.14 -2.10
CA HIS A 231 8.93 4.56 -2.30
C HIS A 231 8.99 5.47 -3.53
N PHE A 232 9.27 6.72 -3.34
CA PHE A 232 9.21 7.75 -4.37
C PHE A 232 10.30 7.58 -5.42
N MET A 233 9.97 7.23 -6.68
CA MET A 233 8.76 6.68 -7.25
C MET A 233 9.12 5.67 -8.34
N GLY A 234 8.11 4.98 -8.93
CA GLY A 234 8.34 4.06 -10.06
C GLY A 234 8.97 2.72 -9.69
N TYR A 235 8.91 2.32 -8.42
CA TYR A 235 9.56 1.13 -7.89
C TYR A 235 8.83 -0.18 -8.22
N GLY A 236 7.48 -0.14 -8.38
CA GLY A 236 6.62 -1.30 -8.59
C GLY A 236 6.61 -1.89 -10.01
N VAL A 237 7.53 -1.46 -10.89
CA VAL A 237 7.65 -1.92 -12.28
C VAL A 237 9.10 -2.27 -12.66
N PRO A 238 9.81 -3.09 -11.85
CA PRO A 238 11.18 -3.46 -12.16
C PRO A 238 11.23 -4.29 -13.44
N PHE A 239 12.10 -3.95 -14.37
CA PHE A 239 12.20 -4.63 -15.67
C PHE A 239 12.43 -6.14 -15.54
N SER A 240 13.21 -6.56 -14.57
CA SER A 240 13.47 -7.97 -14.28
C SER A 240 12.39 -8.65 -13.41
N GLY A 241 11.40 -7.92 -12.91
CA GLY A 241 10.45 -8.39 -11.92
C GLY A 241 11.02 -8.55 -10.49
N LYS A 242 12.31 -8.27 -10.29
CA LYS A 242 12.99 -8.45 -9.00
C LYS A 242 13.07 -7.15 -8.23
N ASP A 243 13.03 -7.27 -6.92
CA ASP A 243 13.18 -6.14 -6.01
C ASP A 243 14.52 -5.42 -6.18
N ARG A 244 14.54 -4.10 -5.99
CA ARG A 244 15.71 -3.22 -6.06
C ARG A 244 16.44 -3.26 -7.41
N THR A 245 15.71 -3.53 -8.50
CA THR A 245 16.25 -3.58 -9.87
C THR A 245 15.66 -2.48 -10.76
N PRO A 246 16.36 -2.08 -11.85
CA PRO A 246 16.00 -0.92 -12.67
C PRO A 246 14.59 -1.01 -13.27
N ALA A 247 13.89 0.12 -13.32
CA ALA A 247 12.66 0.34 -14.07
C ALA A 247 12.92 1.15 -15.35
N TYR A 248 12.13 0.87 -16.40
CA TYR A 248 12.08 1.67 -17.62
C TYR A 248 10.66 2.18 -17.81
N ILE A 249 10.47 3.47 -17.58
CA ILE A 249 9.16 4.12 -17.55
C ILE A 249 9.19 5.30 -18.53
N SER A 250 8.18 5.40 -19.40
CA SER A 250 8.07 6.57 -20.24
C SER A 250 7.92 7.84 -19.39
N PRO A 251 8.44 9.01 -19.82
CA PRO A 251 8.23 10.26 -19.09
C PRO A 251 6.76 10.60 -18.88
N SER A 252 5.88 10.23 -19.81
CA SER A 252 4.43 10.41 -19.69
C SER A 252 3.86 9.55 -18.57
N ASP A 253 4.11 8.22 -18.59
CA ASP A 253 3.60 7.32 -17.54
C ASP A 253 4.20 7.65 -16.16
N LEU A 254 5.47 8.06 -16.11
CA LEU A 254 6.10 8.47 -14.87
C LEU A 254 5.33 9.62 -14.20
N ARG A 255 4.88 10.58 -15.02
CA ARG A 255 4.15 11.76 -14.56
C ARG A 255 2.69 11.49 -14.30
N GLU A 256 2.00 10.83 -15.26
CA GLU A 256 0.56 10.58 -15.16
C GLU A 256 0.20 9.53 -14.14
N LYS A 257 1.04 8.48 -14.01
CA LYS A 257 0.70 7.28 -13.24
C LYS A 257 1.51 7.18 -11.95
N HIS A 258 2.82 7.21 -12.03
CA HIS A 258 3.69 6.95 -10.88
C HIS A 258 3.82 8.14 -9.92
N PHE A 259 3.73 9.38 -10.43
CA PHE A 259 3.78 10.58 -9.58
C PHE A 259 2.43 10.90 -8.91
N ALA A 260 1.33 10.59 -9.57
CA ALA A 260 -0.02 10.95 -9.11
C ALA A 260 -0.35 10.54 -7.65
N PRO A 261 -0.05 9.31 -7.17
CA PRO A 261 -0.31 8.94 -5.78
C PRO A 261 0.47 9.79 -4.76
N TYR A 262 1.72 10.11 -5.07
CA TYR A 262 2.58 10.93 -4.19
C TYR A 262 2.13 12.39 -4.18
N LEU A 263 1.77 12.92 -5.34
CA LEU A 263 1.24 14.27 -5.45
C LEU A 263 -0.03 14.43 -4.59
N GLU A 264 -0.95 13.48 -4.68
CA GLU A 264 -2.18 13.55 -3.91
C GLU A 264 -1.93 13.36 -2.41
N ALA A 265 -1.02 12.48 -2.02
CA ALA A 265 -0.59 12.34 -0.63
C ALA A 265 0.00 13.63 -0.08
N ILE A 266 0.85 14.33 -0.84
CA ILE A 266 1.46 15.60 -0.46
C ILE A 266 0.39 16.72 -0.37
N LYS A 267 -0.55 16.79 -1.31
CA LYS A 267 -1.70 17.71 -1.26
C LYS A 267 -2.57 17.49 -0.01
N ASN A 268 -2.60 16.25 0.49
CA ASN A 268 -3.30 15.89 1.72
C ASN A 268 -2.40 15.92 2.97
N GLY A 269 -1.24 16.57 2.89
CA GLY A 269 -0.43 16.93 4.04
C GLY A 269 0.75 16.00 4.35
N ALA A 270 1.12 15.04 3.49
CA ALA A 270 2.26 14.17 3.75
C ALA A 270 3.55 14.98 3.99
N LEU A 271 4.16 14.77 5.17
CA LEU A 271 5.30 15.57 5.65
C LEU A 271 6.65 14.99 5.29
N THR A 272 6.74 13.70 4.97
CA THR A 272 7.99 13.09 4.54
C THR A 272 7.80 12.13 3.38
N VAL A 273 8.86 11.94 2.60
CA VAL A 273 8.93 11.05 1.44
C VAL A 273 10.17 10.18 1.58
N MET A 274 10.01 8.85 1.48
CA MET A 274 11.12 7.91 1.37
C MET A 274 11.38 7.58 -0.10
N VAL A 275 12.65 7.61 -0.51
CA VAL A 275 13.06 7.47 -1.90
C VAL A 275 13.09 6.02 -2.35
N ASN A 276 12.76 5.75 -3.61
CA ASN A 276 12.85 4.45 -4.26
C ASN A 276 14.29 3.90 -4.25
N SER A 277 14.44 2.66 -3.81
CA SER A 277 15.74 1.95 -3.70
C SER A 277 16.22 1.35 -5.04
N SER A 278 15.99 2.04 -6.16
CA SER A 278 16.32 1.56 -7.50
C SER A 278 16.63 2.73 -8.46
N SER A 279 16.76 2.43 -9.73
CA SER A 279 16.96 3.42 -10.79
C SER A 279 15.79 3.43 -11.78
N ILE A 280 15.50 4.61 -12.34
CA ILE A 280 14.54 4.83 -13.42
C ILE A 280 15.30 5.30 -14.66
N ASN A 281 15.11 4.59 -15.78
CA ASN A 281 15.72 4.94 -17.06
C ASN A 281 17.24 5.14 -16.95
N GLY A 282 17.90 4.37 -16.07
CA GLY A 282 19.34 4.39 -15.87
C GLY A 282 19.84 5.39 -14.81
N THR A 283 18.98 6.21 -14.20
CA THR A 283 19.36 7.14 -13.14
C THR A 283 18.85 6.61 -11.79
N PRO A 284 19.73 6.34 -10.79
CA PRO A 284 19.28 6.05 -9.43
C PRO A 284 18.48 7.20 -8.86
N VAL A 285 17.33 6.92 -8.26
CA VAL A 285 16.43 7.99 -7.76
C VAL A 285 17.12 8.82 -6.67
N HIS A 286 17.99 8.23 -5.86
CA HIS A 286 18.81 8.93 -4.86
C HIS A 286 19.84 9.92 -5.47
N ALA A 287 20.06 9.88 -6.79
CA ALA A 287 20.93 10.78 -7.51
C ALA A 287 20.16 11.72 -8.47
N ASP A 288 18.82 11.63 -8.50
CA ASP A 288 18.00 12.37 -9.45
C ASP A 288 17.53 13.73 -8.88
N TRP A 289 18.30 14.78 -9.20
CA TRP A 289 17.96 16.15 -8.81
C TRP A 289 16.59 16.60 -9.37
N THR A 290 16.21 16.11 -10.54
CA THR A 290 14.92 16.49 -11.17
C THR A 290 13.76 16.00 -10.34
N LEU A 291 13.79 14.74 -9.92
CA LEU A 291 12.72 14.17 -9.13
C LEU A 291 12.71 14.73 -7.70
N LEU A 292 13.87 14.77 -7.04
CA LEU A 292 13.95 15.12 -5.62
C LEU A 292 13.90 16.62 -5.36
N THR A 293 14.62 17.42 -6.15
CA THR A 293 14.69 18.86 -5.93
C THR A 293 13.71 19.62 -6.81
N LYS A 294 13.77 19.39 -8.15
CA LYS A 294 12.92 20.18 -9.05
C LYS A 294 11.43 19.89 -8.79
N TRP A 295 11.00 18.62 -8.85
CA TRP A 295 9.57 18.32 -8.72
C TRP A 295 9.05 18.53 -7.29
N LEU A 296 9.70 17.98 -6.27
CA LEU A 296 9.19 18.05 -4.90
C LEU A 296 9.41 19.43 -4.25
N LYS A 297 10.67 19.94 -4.27
CA LYS A 297 11.01 21.15 -3.52
C LYS A 297 10.68 22.42 -4.27
N ASN A 298 11.01 22.50 -5.58
CA ASN A 298 10.86 23.74 -6.35
C ASN A 298 9.47 23.87 -6.96
N ASP A 299 9.01 22.88 -7.71
CA ASP A 299 7.76 22.97 -8.45
C ASP A 299 6.54 22.93 -7.48
N LEU A 300 6.56 22.07 -6.45
CA LEU A 300 5.51 22.01 -5.40
C LEU A 300 5.71 23.03 -4.28
N GLN A 301 6.88 23.66 -4.17
CA GLN A 301 7.28 24.43 -3.00
C GLN A 301 7.02 23.67 -1.69
N TRP A 302 7.23 22.35 -1.73
CA TRP A 302 7.01 21.47 -0.60
C TRP A 302 8.16 21.56 0.40
N ASP A 303 7.84 21.78 1.64
CA ASP A 303 8.78 22.01 2.74
C ASP A 303 9.03 20.77 3.62
N GLY A 304 8.51 19.61 3.18
CA GLY A 304 8.70 18.33 3.88
C GLY A 304 10.09 17.74 3.72
N LEU A 305 10.33 16.62 4.38
CA LEU A 305 11.62 15.93 4.51
C LEU A 305 11.76 14.78 3.50
N ILE A 306 12.85 14.71 2.79
CA ILE A 306 13.22 13.58 1.92
C ILE A 306 14.21 12.68 2.67
N VAL A 307 13.80 11.44 2.99
CA VAL A 307 14.63 10.42 3.62
C VAL A 307 14.99 9.33 2.62
N THR A 308 16.21 8.75 2.74
CA THR A 308 16.60 7.60 1.92
C THR A 308 15.90 6.31 2.37
N ASP A 309 15.89 5.29 1.53
CA ASP A 309 15.69 3.91 1.96
C ASP A 309 16.98 3.35 2.60
N TRP A 310 16.94 2.10 3.07
CA TRP A 310 17.95 1.42 3.88
C TRP A 310 19.34 1.38 3.23
N ALA A 311 20.28 2.15 3.78
CA ALA A 311 21.67 2.27 3.33
C ALA A 311 21.86 2.66 1.85
N ASP A 312 20.90 3.32 1.23
CA ASP A 312 20.87 3.49 -0.23
C ASP A 312 21.83 4.55 -0.76
N ILE A 313 22.34 5.45 0.07
CA ILE A 313 23.48 6.29 -0.37
C ILE A 313 24.69 5.41 -0.68
N ASN A 314 24.96 4.39 0.15
CA ASN A 314 26.05 3.45 -0.11
C ASN A 314 25.85 2.66 -1.40
N ASN A 315 24.60 2.38 -1.76
CA ASN A 315 24.26 1.65 -2.97
C ASN A 315 24.61 2.41 -4.27
N LEU A 316 24.73 3.74 -4.23
CA LEU A 316 25.20 4.50 -5.41
C LEU A 316 26.59 4.06 -5.87
N TYR A 317 27.47 3.63 -4.96
CA TYR A 317 28.78 3.10 -5.33
C TYR A 317 28.89 1.58 -5.30
N THR A 318 28.17 0.89 -4.40
CA THR A 318 28.27 -0.57 -4.26
C THR A 318 27.43 -1.33 -5.27
N ARG A 319 26.23 -0.87 -5.57
CA ARG A 319 25.25 -1.51 -6.47
C ARG A 319 25.11 -0.76 -7.81
N GLU A 320 24.76 0.52 -7.77
CA GLU A 320 24.41 1.31 -8.96
C GLU A 320 25.66 1.76 -9.77
N LYS A 321 26.84 1.80 -9.15
CA LYS A 321 28.13 2.15 -9.77
C LYS A 321 28.18 3.56 -10.41
N VAL A 322 27.38 4.50 -9.89
CA VAL A 322 27.36 5.92 -10.33
C VAL A 322 28.26 6.80 -9.48
N ALA A 323 28.75 6.31 -8.35
CA ALA A 323 29.72 6.97 -7.49
C ALA A 323 31.01 6.15 -7.41
N ARG A 324 32.15 6.82 -7.20
CA ARG A 324 33.48 6.19 -7.14
C ARG A 324 33.74 5.52 -5.79
N ASP A 325 33.21 6.11 -4.73
CA ASP A 325 33.38 5.68 -3.34
C ASP A 325 32.22 6.24 -2.48
N LYS A 326 32.23 5.94 -1.18
CA LYS A 326 31.20 6.42 -0.25
C LYS A 326 31.14 7.94 -0.16
N LYS A 327 32.28 8.64 -0.21
CA LYS A 327 32.32 10.10 -0.14
C LYS A 327 31.65 10.73 -1.36
N ASP A 328 31.95 10.20 -2.55
CA ASP A 328 31.32 10.64 -3.79
C ASP A 328 29.80 10.33 -3.82
N ALA A 329 29.39 9.18 -3.27
CA ALA A 329 27.98 8.80 -3.13
C ALA A 329 27.22 9.79 -2.24
N ILE A 330 27.76 10.16 -1.08
CA ILE A 330 27.17 11.15 -0.18
C ILE A 330 27.06 12.50 -0.88
N ARG A 331 28.12 12.96 -1.55
CA ARG A 331 28.11 14.21 -2.31
C ARG A 331 27.00 14.25 -3.37
N ILE A 332 26.84 13.17 -4.14
CA ILE A 332 25.82 13.06 -5.19
C ILE A 332 24.43 13.12 -4.56
N ALA A 333 24.15 12.29 -3.57
CA ALA A 333 22.82 12.19 -2.96
C ALA A 333 22.37 13.49 -2.26
N ILE A 334 23.25 14.11 -1.49
CA ILE A 334 22.93 15.35 -0.77
C ILE A 334 22.68 16.50 -1.76
N ASN A 335 23.48 16.62 -2.82
CA ASN A 335 23.29 17.63 -3.85
C ASN A 335 22.07 17.34 -4.75
N ALA A 336 21.64 16.09 -4.86
CA ALA A 336 20.39 15.73 -5.54
C ALA A 336 19.13 16.15 -4.74
N GLY A 337 19.23 16.30 -3.42
CA GLY A 337 18.12 16.80 -2.61
C GLY A 337 17.77 15.97 -1.37
N ILE A 338 18.52 14.91 -1.08
CA ILE A 338 18.31 14.09 0.15
C ILE A 338 18.52 14.97 1.40
N ASP A 339 17.57 14.89 2.35
CA ASP A 339 17.63 15.67 3.59
C ASP A 339 18.05 14.83 4.79
N MET A 340 17.67 13.53 4.83
CA MET A 340 18.04 12.61 5.90
C MET A 340 18.53 11.29 5.30
N ALA A 341 19.71 10.86 5.72
CA ALA A 341 20.31 9.61 5.33
C ALA A 341 19.96 8.51 6.36
N MET A 342 19.28 7.46 5.91
CA MET A 342 19.12 6.23 6.66
C MET A 342 20.43 5.43 6.53
N GLU A 343 21.34 5.63 7.49
CA GLU A 343 22.64 4.97 7.60
C GLU A 343 22.61 3.97 8.78
N PRO A 344 21.95 2.82 8.61
CA PRO A 344 21.52 2.00 9.75
C PRO A 344 22.66 1.43 10.57
N TYR A 345 23.86 1.25 9.98
CA TYR A 345 24.93 0.47 10.60
C TYR A 345 26.08 1.29 11.17
N LYS A 346 26.32 2.51 10.68
CA LYS A 346 27.51 3.30 10.99
C LYS A 346 27.25 4.79 10.96
N VAL A 347 28.03 5.54 11.73
CA VAL A 347 27.98 7.01 11.83
C VAL A 347 29.11 7.73 11.05
N ASP A 348 29.91 7.02 10.27
CA ASP A 348 30.97 7.60 9.44
C ASP A 348 30.42 8.59 8.39
N TYR A 349 29.16 8.48 8.01
CA TYR A 349 28.44 9.47 7.24
C TYR A 349 28.60 10.90 7.78
N CYS A 350 28.47 11.09 9.10
CA CYS A 350 28.59 12.40 9.73
C CYS A 350 29.98 13.04 9.48
N THR A 351 31.05 12.25 9.64
CA THR A 351 32.42 12.71 9.43
C THR A 351 32.68 13.05 7.95
N ILE A 352 32.24 12.17 7.06
CA ILE A 352 32.42 12.35 5.60
C ILE A 352 31.65 13.57 5.09
N LEU A 353 30.40 13.76 5.54
CA LEU A 353 29.62 14.92 5.14
C LEU A 353 30.22 16.24 5.65
N ARG A 354 30.79 16.24 6.86
CA ARG A 354 31.55 17.40 7.36
C ARG A 354 32.72 17.74 6.44
N GLU A 355 33.53 16.75 6.07
CA GLU A 355 34.64 16.97 5.13
C GLU A 355 34.16 17.56 3.80
N LEU A 356 33.04 17.05 3.24
CA LEU A 356 32.47 17.56 2.01
C LEU A 356 32.01 19.02 2.11
N VAL A 357 31.55 19.45 3.27
CA VAL A 357 31.19 20.84 3.53
C VAL A 357 32.47 21.71 3.67
N GLU A 358 33.46 21.27 4.43
CA GLU A 358 34.72 21.99 4.65
C GLU A 358 35.53 22.21 3.35
N GLU A 359 35.46 21.23 2.44
CA GLU A 359 36.09 21.36 1.11
C GLU A 359 35.22 22.09 0.06
N GLY A 360 33.96 22.46 0.41
CA GLY A 360 33.04 23.19 -0.48
C GLY A 360 32.32 22.33 -1.51
N SER A 361 32.41 20.99 -1.42
CA SER A 361 31.71 20.05 -2.32
C SER A 361 30.20 19.93 -2.03
N VAL A 362 29.78 20.28 -0.81
CA VAL A 362 28.40 20.46 -0.38
C VAL A 362 28.29 21.84 0.29
N SER A 363 27.31 22.63 -0.12
CA SER A 363 27.16 24.00 0.40
C SER A 363 26.51 24.04 1.78
N MET A 364 26.85 25.04 2.59
CA MET A 364 26.16 25.30 3.87
C MET A 364 24.66 25.61 3.69
N GLU A 365 24.28 26.19 2.54
CA GLU A 365 22.88 26.42 2.21
C GLU A 365 22.11 25.09 2.10
N ARG A 366 22.69 24.09 1.43
CA ARG A 366 22.08 22.74 1.32
C ARG A 366 21.96 22.06 2.70
N ILE A 367 22.98 22.18 3.54
CA ILE A 367 22.95 21.66 4.94
C ILE A 367 21.86 22.36 5.76
N ASN A 368 21.77 23.67 5.66
CA ASN A 368 20.77 24.46 6.37
C ASN A 368 19.34 24.10 5.91
N ASP A 369 19.09 23.89 4.61
CA ASP A 369 17.80 23.47 4.09
C ASP A 369 17.42 22.07 4.65
N ALA A 370 18.32 21.09 4.64
CA ALA A 370 18.06 19.75 5.15
C ALA A 370 17.78 19.76 6.65
N ALA A 371 18.62 20.42 7.44
CA ALA A 371 18.44 20.52 8.88
C ALA A 371 17.14 21.27 9.25
N ALA A 372 16.79 22.34 8.51
CA ALA A 372 15.53 23.06 8.71
C ALA A 372 14.30 22.17 8.49
N ARG A 373 14.31 21.31 7.47
CA ARG A 373 13.24 20.34 7.18
C ARG A 373 13.09 19.32 8.32
N ALA A 374 14.19 18.79 8.84
CA ALA A 374 14.16 17.91 9.99
C ALA A 374 13.64 18.59 11.27
N LEU A 375 14.04 19.83 11.53
CA LEU A 375 13.54 20.61 12.66
C LEU A 375 12.03 20.95 12.50
N ARG A 376 11.60 21.35 11.30
CA ARG A 376 10.20 21.65 11.01
C ARG A 376 9.30 20.45 11.31
N LEU A 377 9.69 19.24 10.88
CA LEU A 377 8.98 18.02 11.19
C LEU A 377 8.83 17.81 12.71
N LYS A 378 9.91 18.02 13.48
CA LYS A 378 9.89 17.89 14.94
C LYS A 378 8.99 18.94 15.62
N TYR A 379 8.95 20.17 15.11
CA TYR A 379 8.04 21.20 15.62
C TYR A 379 6.59 20.89 15.28
N ARG A 380 6.29 20.43 14.06
CA ARG A 380 4.94 20.02 13.65
C ARG A 380 4.40 18.86 14.50
N LEU A 381 5.27 17.98 14.95
CA LEU A 381 4.97 16.86 15.86
C LEU A 381 4.90 17.28 17.34
N GLY A 382 5.20 18.52 17.67
CA GLY A 382 5.20 19.02 19.04
C GLY A 382 6.30 18.44 19.93
N LEU A 383 7.33 17.78 19.36
CA LEU A 383 8.35 17.06 20.15
C LEU A 383 9.22 17.94 21.05
N PHE A 384 9.35 19.24 20.75
CA PHE A 384 10.08 20.17 21.62
C PHE A 384 9.33 20.48 22.92
N ASP A 385 8.00 20.44 22.89
CA ASP A 385 7.15 20.73 24.05
C ASP A 385 6.73 19.43 24.75
N HIS A 386 6.49 18.35 23.98
CA HIS A 386 6.05 17.02 24.45
C HIS A 386 6.85 15.93 23.71
N PRO A 387 8.10 15.64 24.13
CA PRO A 387 8.98 14.70 23.44
C PRO A 387 8.52 13.24 23.53
N ASN A 388 7.67 12.92 24.49
CA ASN A 388 7.18 11.58 24.75
C ASN A 388 5.66 11.52 24.84
N THR A 389 5.11 10.38 24.48
CA THR A 389 3.72 9.96 24.73
C THR A 389 3.73 8.63 25.46
N THR A 390 2.65 8.25 26.12
CA THR A 390 2.62 7.06 26.97
C THR A 390 1.43 6.16 26.67
N LEU A 391 1.58 4.87 26.93
CA LEU A 391 0.48 3.91 26.90
C LEU A 391 -0.69 4.35 27.80
N LYS A 392 -0.41 5.02 28.92
CA LYS A 392 -1.45 5.49 29.84
C LYS A 392 -2.33 6.58 29.23
N GLU A 393 -1.81 7.38 28.33
CA GLU A 393 -2.55 8.40 27.57
C GLU A 393 -3.40 7.79 26.45
N HIS A 394 -3.16 6.51 26.11
CA HIS A 394 -3.82 5.79 25.02
C HIS A 394 -4.60 4.55 25.53
N PRO A 395 -5.64 4.74 26.35
CA PRO A 395 -6.35 3.62 27.00
C PRO A 395 -7.08 2.67 26.05
N ASP A 396 -7.33 3.07 24.80
CA ASP A 396 -7.94 2.22 23.77
C ASP A 396 -6.92 1.33 23.03
N HIS A 397 -5.62 1.39 23.36
CA HIS A 397 -4.62 0.49 22.79
C HIS A 397 -5.02 -0.98 22.93
N ALA A 398 -4.93 -1.76 21.85
CA ALA A 398 -5.31 -3.17 21.78
C ALA A 398 -6.78 -3.47 22.17
N SER A 399 -7.66 -2.48 22.07
CA SER A 399 -9.06 -2.61 22.53
C SER A 399 -9.88 -3.57 21.68
N LYS A 400 -10.93 -4.13 22.28
CA LYS A 400 -11.93 -4.93 21.55
C LYS A 400 -12.61 -4.14 20.44
N LYS A 401 -12.73 -2.81 20.57
CA LYS A 401 -13.27 -1.92 19.55
C LYS A 401 -12.39 -1.94 18.31
N PHE A 402 -11.08 -1.73 18.45
CA PHE A 402 -10.14 -1.73 17.34
C PHE A 402 -10.03 -3.10 16.66
N ARG A 403 -10.00 -4.18 17.46
CA ARG A 403 -10.04 -5.56 16.93
C ARG A 403 -11.31 -5.83 16.11
N LYS A 404 -12.48 -5.31 16.53
CA LYS A 404 -13.71 -5.42 15.76
C LYS A 404 -13.62 -4.65 14.44
N GLU A 405 -13.06 -3.46 14.42
CA GLU A 405 -12.88 -2.67 13.20
C GLU A 405 -11.92 -3.37 12.21
N ALA A 406 -10.86 -4.03 12.71
CA ALA A 406 -9.97 -4.83 11.87
C ALA A 406 -10.69 -6.07 11.27
N LEU A 407 -11.54 -6.74 12.04
CA LEU A 407 -12.39 -7.84 11.52
C LEU A 407 -13.34 -7.34 10.41
N GLU A 408 -14.05 -6.23 10.63
CA GLU A 408 -14.96 -5.67 9.63
C GLU A 408 -14.20 -5.25 8.36
N SER A 409 -13.00 -4.71 8.51
CA SER A 409 -12.11 -4.43 7.37
C SER A 409 -11.75 -5.70 6.62
N ALA A 410 -11.35 -6.77 7.29
CA ALA A 410 -11.02 -8.05 6.65
C ALA A 410 -12.22 -8.65 5.89
N VAL A 411 -13.43 -8.55 6.44
CA VAL A 411 -14.66 -8.99 5.77
C VAL A 411 -14.90 -8.25 4.45
N GLU A 412 -14.63 -6.94 4.40
CA GLU A 412 -14.90 -6.11 3.22
C GLU A 412 -13.83 -6.20 2.13
N THR A 413 -12.75 -6.95 2.36
CA THR A 413 -11.55 -6.96 1.49
C THR A 413 -11.31 -8.28 0.74
N MET A 414 -12.09 -9.33 1.00
CA MET A 414 -11.94 -10.62 0.33
C MET A 414 -12.80 -10.70 -0.92
N VAL A 415 -12.24 -11.22 -2.01
CA VAL A 415 -12.87 -11.22 -3.33
C VAL A 415 -13.43 -12.59 -3.69
N LEU A 416 -14.73 -12.68 -3.96
CA LEU A 416 -15.35 -13.86 -4.55
C LEU A 416 -15.13 -13.85 -6.08
N LEU A 417 -14.31 -14.76 -6.59
CA LEU A 417 -13.94 -14.80 -8.01
C LEU A 417 -14.81 -15.78 -8.82
N LYS A 418 -15.26 -16.88 -8.19
CA LYS A 418 -16.08 -17.90 -8.86
C LYS A 418 -17.06 -18.48 -7.86
N ASN A 419 -18.29 -18.77 -8.28
CA ASN A 419 -19.30 -19.46 -7.50
C ASN A 419 -20.30 -20.17 -8.45
N GLU A 420 -19.93 -21.36 -8.93
CA GLU A 420 -20.76 -22.17 -9.81
C GLU A 420 -21.78 -22.98 -8.98
N ASP A 421 -22.93 -23.20 -9.55
CA ASP A 421 -24.05 -23.95 -8.94
C ASP A 421 -24.46 -23.43 -7.56
N ASN A 422 -24.13 -22.19 -7.23
CA ASN A 422 -24.36 -21.59 -5.92
C ASN A 422 -23.77 -22.43 -4.77
N LEU A 423 -22.54 -22.96 -4.94
CA LEU A 423 -21.84 -23.70 -3.90
C LEU A 423 -21.74 -22.90 -2.61
N LEU A 424 -21.50 -21.59 -2.74
CA LEU A 424 -21.48 -20.64 -1.62
C LEU A 424 -22.80 -19.82 -1.57
N PRO A 425 -23.30 -19.47 -0.38
CA PRO A 425 -22.76 -19.77 0.95
C PRO A 425 -22.98 -21.24 1.36
N LEU A 426 -22.04 -21.76 2.16
CA LEU A 426 -22.11 -23.12 2.69
C LEU A 426 -23.22 -23.22 3.77
N SER A 427 -24.02 -24.28 3.71
CA SER A 427 -25.03 -24.54 4.71
C SER A 427 -24.43 -24.97 6.05
N GLN A 428 -25.13 -24.66 7.15
CA GLN A 428 -24.77 -25.17 8.47
C GLN A 428 -24.81 -26.70 8.48
N GLY A 429 -23.73 -27.33 8.96
CA GLY A 429 -23.61 -28.79 8.96
C GLY A 429 -22.95 -29.41 7.73
N THR A 430 -22.57 -28.61 6.71
CA THR A 430 -21.74 -29.06 5.59
C THR A 430 -20.44 -29.68 6.13
N ARG A 431 -20.11 -30.88 5.66
CA ARG A 431 -18.88 -31.58 6.05
C ARG A 431 -17.75 -31.11 5.13
N LEU A 432 -16.72 -30.56 5.75
CA LEU A 432 -15.57 -29.97 5.06
C LEU A 432 -14.34 -30.84 5.20
N LEU A 433 -13.63 -31.05 4.10
CA LEU A 433 -12.23 -31.45 4.12
C LEU A 433 -11.39 -30.18 3.88
N VAL A 434 -10.64 -29.75 4.87
CA VAL A 434 -9.71 -28.63 4.76
C VAL A 434 -8.31 -29.16 4.53
N THR A 435 -7.58 -28.61 3.56
CA THR A 435 -6.23 -29.04 3.21
C THR A 435 -5.45 -27.90 2.53
N GLY A 436 -4.15 -28.09 2.35
CA GLY A 436 -3.26 -27.13 1.70
C GLY A 436 -2.44 -26.29 2.68
N PRO A 437 -1.37 -25.63 2.18
CA PRO A 437 -0.34 -25.02 3.03
C PRO A 437 -0.79 -23.80 3.82
N THR A 438 -1.80 -23.05 3.34
CA THR A 438 -2.28 -21.83 4.02
C THR A 438 -3.44 -22.09 4.96
N ALA A 439 -3.93 -23.34 5.07
CA ALA A 439 -5.09 -23.69 5.87
C ALA A 439 -4.92 -23.44 7.38
N ASN A 440 -3.72 -23.68 7.90
CA ASN A 440 -3.42 -23.60 9.34
C ASN A 440 -2.14 -22.76 9.58
N SER A 441 -2.12 -21.54 9.07
CA SER A 441 -0.97 -20.63 9.15
C SER A 441 -1.41 -19.19 9.34
N MET A 442 -1.12 -18.62 10.49
CA MET A 442 -1.24 -17.18 10.73
C MET A 442 -0.17 -16.40 9.95
N ARG A 443 0.99 -17.03 9.72
CA ARG A 443 2.08 -16.45 8.94
C ARG A 443 1.62 -16.12 7.51
N SER A 444 0.94 -17.02 6.83
CA SER A 444 0.39 -16.78 5.49
C SER A 444 -0.71 -15.74 5.48
N LEU A 445 -1.59 -15.72 6.50
CA LEU A 445 -2.68 -14.75 6.60
C LEU A 445 -2.20 -13.31 6.82
N ASN A 446 -1.03 -13.12 7.43
CA ASN A 446 -0.50 -11.80 7.75
C ASN A 446 0.57 -11.29 6.77
N GLY A 447 1.36 -12.20 6.17
CA GLY A 447 2.42 -11.82 5.24
C GLY A 447 3.64 -11.18 5.91
N GLY A 448 4.45 -10.50 5.12
CA GLY A 448 5.56 -9.69 5.61
C GLY A 448 5.11 -8.45 6.40
N TRP A 449 6.04 -7.76 7.04
CA TRP A 449 5.76 -6.61 7.92
C TRP A 449 4.72 -6.95 9.02
N SER A 450 4.79 -8.17 9.57
CA SER A 450 3.89 -8.62 10.62
C SER A 450 4.70 -9.16 11.79
N TYR A 451 4.77 -8.40 12.88
CA TYR A 451 5.59 -8.65 14.09
C TYR A 451 7.10 -8.69 13.85
N THR A 452 7.52 -9.04 12.65
CA THR A 452 8.90 -9.01 12.16
C THR A 452 8.91 -8.60 10.69
N TRP A 453 10.05 -8.16 10.17
CA TRP A 453 10.21 -7.77 8.77
C TRP A 453 9.67 -8.83 7.80
N GLN A 454 10.09 -10.10 7.95
CA GLN A 454 9.66 -11.19 7.06
C GLN A 454 8.33 -11.87 7.48
N GLY A 455 7.74 -11.47 8.62
CA GLY A 455 6.55 -12.14 9.16
C GLY A 455 6.78 -13.58 9.65
N HIS A 456 8.03 -14.01 9.75
CA HIS A 456 8.40 -15.42 10.00
C HIS A 456 8.06 -15.92 11.42
N LEU A 457 7.80 -15.01 12.36
CA LEU A 457 7.41 -15.36 13.73
C LEU A 457 5.92 -15.14 14.02
N THR A 458 5.12 -14.82 13.02
CA THR A 458 3.69 -14.49 13.18
C THR A 458 2.91 -15.58 13.91
N ASP A 459 3.14 -16.87 13.58
CA ASP A 459 2.46 -17.98 14.27
C ASP A 459 2.74 -18.01 15.81
N SER A 460 3.86 -17.41 16.24
CA SER A 460 4.22 -17.31 17.66
C SER A 460 3.54 -16.13 18.35
N TYR A 461 3.36 -15.01 17.68
CA TYR A 461 2.75 -13.80 18.21
C TYR A 461 1.23 -13.77 18.08
N ALA A 462 0.67 -14.36 17.02
CA ALA A 462 -0.75 -14.31 16.68
C ALA A 462 -1.57 -15.48 17.24
N LYS A 463 -1.16 -16.10 18.36
CA LYS A 463 -1.80 -17.30 18.95
C LYS A 463 -3.25 -17.09 19.42
N ASP A 464 -3.64 -15.83 19.64
CA ASP A 464 -4.98 -15.46 20.09
C ASP A 464 -5.97 -15.28 18.94
N TYR A 465 -5.53 -15.50 17.70
CA TYR A 465 -6.33 -15.35 16.48
C TYR A 465 -6.50 -16.68 15.78
N ASN A 466 -7.60 -16.83 15.04
CA ASN A 466 -7.94 -18.08 14.38
C ASN A 466 -7.30 -18.18 12.99
N THR A 467 -6.65 -19.29 12.71
CA THR A 467 -6.32 -19.72 11.35
C THR A 467 -7.60 -20.00 10.54
N ILE A 468 -7.50 -20.22 9.22
CA ILE A 468 -8.65 -20.62 8.40
C ILE A 468 -9.27 -21.91 8.96
N LEU A 469 -8.46 -22.90 9.31
CA LEU A 469 -8.91 -24.18 9.86
C LEU A 469 -9.67 -24.00 11.17
N GLU A 470 -9.15 -23.21 12.08
CA GLU A 470 -9.76 -22.97 13.41
C GLU A 470 -11.09 -22.20 13.28
N ALA A 471 -11.12 -21.16 12.45
CA ALA A 471 -12.33 -20.38 12.21
C ALA A 471 -13.44 -21.20 11.53
N LEU A 472 -13.10 -22.04 10.56
CA LEU A 472 -14.06 -22.97 9.93
C LEU A 472 -14.55 -24.00 10.92
N SER A 473 -13.68 -24.56 11.76
CA SER A 473 -14.06 -25.51 12.82
C SER A 473 -15.00 -24.88 13.85
N ALA A 474 -14.75 -23.63 14.23
CA ALA A 474 -15.63 -22.88 15.14
C ALA A 474 -16.99 -22.57 14.51
N THR A 475 -17.02 -22.28 13.20
CA THR A 475 -18.25 -21.86 12.50
C THR A 475 -19.14 -23.03 12.09
N PHE A 476 -18.57 -24.10 11.53
CA PHE A 476 -19.32 -25.25 11.00
C PHE A 476 -19.41 -26.43 11.96
N GLY A 477 -18.69 -26.37 13.09
CA GLY A 477 -18.58 -27.41 14.09
C GLY A 477 -17.39 -28.34 13.86
N ALA A 478 -16.59 -28.57 14.90
CA ALA A 478 -15.37 -29.36 14.84
C ALA A 478 -15.57 -30.81 14.31
N THR A 479 -16.76 -31.38 14.49
CA THR A 479 -17.09 -32.72 13.96
C THR A 479 -17.37 -32.75 12.46
N ASN A 480 -17.66 -31.59 11.88
CA ASN A 480 -17.94 -31.43 10.46
C ASN A 480 -16.70 -30.97 9.65
N VAL A 481 -15.62 -30.62 10.32
CA VAL A 481 -14.38 -30.17 9.67
C VAL A 481 -13.29 -31.19 9.91
N SER A 482 -12.82 -31.81 8.83
CA SER A 482 -11.65 -32.69 8.87
C SER A 482 -10.46 -31.96 8.25
N TYR A 483 -9.28 -32.05 8.86
CA TYR A 483 -8.04 -31.50 8.34
C TYR A 483 -7.07 -32.62 7.99
N VAL A 484 -6.56 -32.59 6.77
CA VAL A 484 -5.48 -33.49 6.32
C VAL A 484 -4.42 -32.65 5.65
N PRO A 485 -3.23 -32.50 6.23
CA PRO A 485 -2.12 -31.82 5.59
C PRO A 485 -1.64 -32.60 4.38
N THR A 486 -1.47 -31.91 3.23
CA THR A 486 -0.98 -32.51 1.97
C THR A 486 0.30 -31.82 1.53
N VAL A 487 0.25 -30.51 1.34
CA VAL A 487 1.37 -29.62 1.14
C VAL A 487 1.47 -28.70 2.33
N SER A 488 2.66 -28.46 2.83
CA SER A 488 2.94 -27.55 3.95
C SER A 488 4.17 -26.72 3.65
N PHE A 489 4.23 -25.48 4.10
CA PHE A 489 5.44 -24.68 4.00
C PHE A 489 6.52 -25.18 4.96
N ASN A 490 7.78 -25.17 4.51
CA ASN A 490 8.94 -25.33 5.38
C ASN A 490 9.32 -23.97 5.97
N ASN A 491 8.88 -23.71 7.20
CA ASN A 491 9.08 -22.42 7.86
C ASN A 491 10.56 -22.12 8.23
N GLU A 492 11.44 -23.10 8.18
CA GLU A 492 12.88 -22.96 8.43
C GLU A 492 13.69 -22.67 7.14
N GLY A 493 13.05 -22.80 5.97
CA GLY A 493 13.66 -22.64 4.65
C GLY A 493 13.32 -21.32 3.97
N HIS A 494 13.53 -21.30 2.65
CA HIS A 494 13.05 -20.20 1.81
C HIS A 494 11.51 -20.17 1.81
N TYR A 495 10.90 -18.99 1.57
CA TYR A 495 9.44 -18.87 1.62
C TYR A 495 8.69 -19.77 0.63
N GLU A 496 9.34 -20.21 -0.48
CA GLU A 496 8.79 -21.16 -1.46
C GLU A 496 9.04 -22.63 -1.09
N ASP A 497 9.81 -22.92 -0.04
CA ASP A 497 10.12 -24.30 0.32
C ASP A 497 8.89 -25.01 0.89
N GLU A 498 8.58 -26.16 0.32
CA GLU A 498 7.41 -26.96 0.67
C GLU A 498 7.78 -28.38 1.04
N THR A 499 6.98 -28.96 1.91
CA THR A 499 6.97 -30.38 2.23
C THR A 499 5.69 -31.00 1.69
N VAL A 500 5.81 -32.10 0.95
CA VAL A 500 4.66 -32.81 0.37
C VAL A 500 4.46 -34.13 1.11
N SER A 501 3.25 -34.32 1.61
CA SER A 501 2.79 -35.60 2.19
C SER A 501 2.06 -36.43 1.13
N ASP A 502 1.91 -37.74 1.39
CA ASP A 502 1.05 -38.59 0.56
C ASP A 502 -0.38 -38.04 0.50
N PHE A 503 -0.95 -37.93 -0.68
CA PHE A 503 -2.31 -37.43 -0.89
C PHE A 503 -3.39 -38.49 -0.58
N ALA A 504 -3.06 -39.80 -0.49
CA ALA A 504 -4.03 -40.86 -0.26
C ALA A 504 -4.90 -40.64 1.01
N PRO A 505 -4.38 -40.17 2.15
CA PRO A 505 -5.22 -39.83 3.31
C PRO A 505 -6.27 -38.73 3.02
N ALA A 506 -5.89 -37.69 2.25
CA ALA A 506 -6.81 -36.61 1.88
C ALA A 506 -7.88 -37.09 0.89
N LEU A 507 -7.51 -37.92 -0.09
CA LEU A 507 -8.44 -38.53 -1.04
C LEU A 507 -9.46 -39.42 -0.31
N LYS A 508 -9.03 -40.20 0.69
CA LYS A 508 -9.91 -41.01 1.52
C LYS A 508 -10.83 -40.16 2.42
N ALA A 509 -10.32 -39.06 2.98
CA ALA A 509 -11.13 -38.14 3.76
C ALA A 509 -12.19 -37.43 2.90
N ALA A 510 -11.88 -37.13 1.64
CA ALA A 510 -12.80 -36.52 0.68
C ALA A 510 -14.05 -37.38 0.42
N GLU A 511 -13.98 -38.71 0.55
CA GLU A 511 -15.16 -39.60 0.41
C GLU A 511 -16.28 -39.21 1.36
N LYS A 512 -15.95 -38.73 2.57
CA LYS A 512 -16.90 -38.36 3.64
C LYS A 512 -17.25 -36.86 3.62
N ALA A 513 -16.50 -36.06 2.91
CA ALA A 513 -16.74 -34.62 2.80
C ALA A 513 -17.83 -34.31 1.77
N ASP A 514 -18.53 -33.21 1.98
CA ASP A 514 -19.46 -32.61 1.02
C ASP A 514 -18.74 -31.61 0.13
N VAL A 515 -17.76 -30.88 0.68
CA VAL A 515 -16.93 -29.88 -0.01
C VAL A 515 -15.48 -30.02 0.44
N ILE A 516 -14.56 -29.87 -0.50
CA ILE A 516 -13.13 -29.76 -0.25
C ILE A 516 -12.74 -28.29 -0.25
N VAL A 517 -12.15 -27.80 0.85
CA VAL A 517 -11.60 -26.46 0.98
C VAL A 517 -10.09 -26.58 0.80
N ALA A 518 -9.62 -26.27 -0.39
CA ALA A 518 -8.19 -26.30 -0.73
C ALA A 518 -7.61 -24.89 -0.55
N CYS A 519 -6.84 -24.72 0.52
CA CYS A 519 -6.19 -23.45 0.89
C CYS A 519 -4.80 -23.41 0.26
N ILE A 520 -4.65 -22.63 -0.80
CA ILE A 520 -3.45 -22.50 -1.61
C ILE A 520 -2.87 -21.08 -1.54
N GLY A 521 -1.63 -20.90 -1.95
CA GLY A 521 -1.02 -19.57 -2.03
C GLY A 521 0.44 -19.54 -1.61
N GLU A 522 0.82 -18.49 -0.90
CA GLU A 522 2.20 -18.19 -0.56
C GLU A 522 2.43 -18.14 0.96
N ASN A 523 3.67 -18.47 1.37
CA ASN A 523 4.14 -18.15 2.74
C ASN A 523 4.49 -16.66 2.85
N SER A 524 4.78 -16.17 4.05
CA SER A 524 5.21 -14.78 4.24
C SER A 524 6.59 -14.52 3.64
N TYR A 525 6.73 -13.39 3.01
CA TYR A 525 7.98 -12.82 2.50
C TYR A 525 7.87 -11.29 2.44
N CYS A 526 8.99 -10.62 2.38
CA CYS A 526 9.09 -9.19 2.14
C CYS A 526 10.36 -8.89 1.34
N GLU A 527 10.29 -7.93 0.41
CA GLU A 527 11.42 -7.40 -0.36
C GLU A 527 12.22 -8.48 -1.13
N THR A 528 13.54 -8.30 -1.28
CA THR A 528 14.45 -9.20 -2.03
C THR A 528 14.32 -10.68 -1.68
N PRO A 529 14.12 -11.09 -0.41
CA PRO A 529 13.83 -12.50 -0.09
C PRO A 529 12.59 -13.07 -0.79
N GLY A 530 11.65 -12.24 -1.19
CA GLY A 530 10.46 -12.63 -1.96
C GLY A 530 10.64 -12.67 -3.48
N ASN A 531 11.86 -12.47 -4.02
CA ASN A 531 12.10 -12.62 -5.46
C ASN A 531 11.77 -14.04 -5.90
N LEU A 532 11.15 -14.16 -7.06
CA LEU A 532 10.79 -15.47 -7.65
C LEU A 532 11.41 -15.64 -9.03
N THR A 533 11.44 -16.90 -9.50
CA THR A 533 11.92 -17.28 -10.85
C THR A 533 10.78 -17.71 -11.76
N ASP A 534 9.65 -18.14 -11.21
CA ASP A 534 8.46 -18.57 -11.94
C ASP A 534 7.20 -18.01 -11.29
N LEU A 535 6.32 -17.40 -12.07
CA LEU A 535 5.07 -16.81 -11.59
C LEU A 535 3.97 -17.86 -11.38
N HIS A 536 4.11 -19.09 -11.86
CA HIS A 536 3.13 -20.14 -11.55
C HIS A 536 3.05 -20.41 -10.05
N LEU A 537 1.86 -20.71 -9.56
CA LEU A 537 1.72 -21.32 -8.25
C LEU A 537 2.55 -22.62 -8.21
N SER A 538 3.08 -22.96 -7.04
CA SER A 538 3.92 -24.17 -6.86
C SER A 538 3.30 -25.40 -7.53
N ALA A 539 4.13 -26.21 -8.17
CA ALA A 539 3.70 -27.47 -8.79
C ALA A 539 3.06 -28.42 -7.77
N ASN A 540 3.58 -28.46 -6.54
CA ASN A 540 3.05 -29.32 -5.48
C ASN A 540 1.61 -28.95 -5.12
N GLN A 541 1.31 -27.66 -5.00
CA GLN A 541 -0.06 -27.19 -4.72
C GLN A 541 -1.00 -27.46 -5.90
N ARG A 542 -0.53 -27.24 -7.14
CA ARG A 542 -1.33 -27.53 -8.34
C ARG A 542 -1.61 -29.03 -8.49
N ASP A 543 -0.63 -29.89 -8.22
CA ASP A 543 -0.79 -31.34 -8.27
C ASP A 543 -1.73 -31.85 -7.16
N MET A 544 -1.69 -31.25 -5.98
CA MET A 544 -2.67 -31.50 -4.92
C MET A 544 -4.10 -31.23 -5.41
N VAL A 545 -4.36 -30.06 -5.98
CA VAL A 545 -5.71 -29.69 -6.48
C VAL A 545 -6.15 -30.65 -7.58
N LYS A 546 -5.27 -31.00 -8.54
CA LYS A 546 -5.54 -31.99 -9.60
C LYS A 546 -5.86 -33.38 -9.05
N ALA A 547 -5.18 -33.78 -7.97
CA ALA A 547 -5.45 -35.06 -7.32
C ALA A 547 -6.83 -35.05 -6.63
N LEU A 548 -7.15 -33.98 -5.88
CA LEU A 548 -8.43 -33.81 -5.22
C LEU A 548 -9.61 -33.75 -6.21
N ALA A 549 -9.44 -33.14 -7.36
CA ALA A 549 -10.47 -33.06 -8.41
C ALA A 549 -10.89 -34.45 -8.92
N LYS A 550 -10.01 -35.45 -8.89
CA LYS A 550 -10.34 -36.83 -9.28
C LYS A 550 -11.38 -37.49 -8.38
N THR A 551 -11.63 -36.96 -7.18
CA THR A 551 -12.66 -37.46 -6.27
C THR A 551 -14.08 -37.12 -6.74
N GLY A 552 -14.25 -36.18 -7.65
CA GLY A 552 -15.53 -35.67 -8.11
C GLY A 552 -16.27 -34.83 -7.07
N LYS A 553 -15.64 -34.48 -5.94
CA LYS A 553 -16.24 -33.60 -4.92
C LYS A 553 -16.08 -32.15 -5.32
N PRO A 554 -17.06 -31.28 -4.99
CA PRO A 554 -16.92 -29.85 -5.18
C PRO A 554 -15.66 -29.31 -4.46
N ILE A 555 -14.89 -28.48 -5.16
CA ILE A 555 -13.69 -27.83 -4.62
C ILE A 555 -13.97 -26.32 -4.48
N LEU A 556 -13.73 -25.80 -3.29
CA LEU A 556 -13.55 -24.38 -3.01
C LEU A 556 -12.04 -24.11 -2.93
N LEU A 557 -11.51 -23.32 -3.85
CA LEU A 557 -10.16 -22.76 -3.73
C LEU A 557 -10.20 -21.50 -2.86
N VAL A 558 -9.39 -21.49 -1.80
CA VAL A 558 -9.10 -20.31 -1.00
C VAL A 558 -7.67 -19.90 -1.33
N ILE A 559 -7.51 -18.76 -2.00
CA ILE A 559 -6.23 -18.25 -2.46
C ILE A 559 -5.72 -17.20 -1.47
N ASN A 560 -4.60 -17.49 -0.79
CA ASN A 560 -3.95 -16.59 0.16
C ASN A 560 -2.55 -16.25 -0.37
N GLU A 561 -2.44 -15.15 -1.09
CA GLU A 561 -1.21 -14.79 -1.80
C GLU A 561 -1.02 -13.27 -1.84
N GLY A 562 0.23 -12.81 -1.81
CA GLY A 562 0.58 -11.39 -1.87
C GLY A 562 0.65 -10.81 -3.28
N ARG A 563 0.66 -11.65 -4.29
CA ARG A 563 0.69 -11.31 -5.73
C ARG A 563 -0.01 -12.42 -6.52
N PRO A 564 -0.61 -12.10 -7.68
CA PRO A 564 -1.32 -13.10 -8.45
C PRO A 564 -0.35 -14.14 -9.02
N ARG A 565 -0.51 -15.40 -8.61
CA ARG A 565 0.21 -16.56 -9.15
C ARG A 565 -0.61 -17.23 -10.24
N ILE A 566 0.02 -17.72 -11.31
CA ILE A 566 -0.69 -18.37 -12.41
C ILE A 566 -1.35 -19.67 -11.94
N LEU A 567 -2.67 -19.77 -12.11
CA LEU A 567 -3.50 -20.94 -11.71
C LEU A 567 -4.41 -21.44 -12.84
N ALA A 568 -4.18 -21.05 -14.07
CA ALA A 568 -5.08 -21.33 -15.19
C ALA A 568 -5.37 -22.83 -15.42
N ASP A 569 -4.47 -23.71 -14.93
CA ASP A 569 -4.60 -25.17 -15.05
C ASP A 569 -5.40 -25.82 -13.90
N ILE A 570 -5.66 -25.11 -12.80
CA ILE A 570 -6.39 -25.63 -11.64
C ILE A 570 -7.70 -24.88 -11.36
N GLU A 571 -7.82 -23.61 -11.78
CA GLU A 571 -9.04 -22.82 -11.59
C GLU A 571 -10.28 -23.50 -12.21
N PRO A 572 -10.22 -24.11 -13.42
CA PRO A 572 -11.39 -24.79 -13.99
C PRO A 572 -11.86 -26.02 -13.20
N LEU A 573 -11.03 -26.56 -12.31
CA LEU A 573 -11.35 -27.72 -11.48
C LEU A 573 -12.15 -27.36 -10.23
N ALA A 574 -12.26 -26.06 -9.90
CA ALA A 574 -12.96 -25.58 -8.74
C ALA A 574 -14.36 -25.05 -9.07
N GLN A 575 -15.35 -25.31 -8.22
CA GLN A 575 -16.70 -24.77 -8.30
C GLN A 575 -16.79 -23.38 -7.68
N ALA A 576 -15.95 -23.07 -6.69
CA ALA A 576 -15.86 -21.74 -6.12
C ALA A 576 -14.38 -21.34 -5.91
N VAL A 577 -14.13 -20.05 -6.03
CA VAL A 577 -12.79 -19.46 -5.82
C VAL A 577 -12.95 -18.17 -5.04
N VAL A 578 -12.25 -18.09 -3.91
CA VAL A 578 -12.15 -16.89 -3.06
C VAL A 578 -10.69 -16.49 -2.96
N ASN A 579 -10.37 -15.25 -3.32
CA ASN A 579 -9.06 -14.66 -3.07
C ASN A 579 -9.13 -13.85 -1.76
N VAL A 580 -8.42 -14.30 -0.73
CA VAL A 580 -8.33 -13.60 0.54
C VAL A 580 -7.17 -12.60 0.55
N ILE A 581 -6.28 -12.64 -0.43
CA ILE A 581 -5.04 -11.87 -0.54
C ILE A 581 -4.20 -12.09 0.75
N ILE A 582 -3.95 -11.05 1.55
CA ILE A 582 -3.28 -11.13 2.86
C ILE A 582 -4.15 -10.37 3.89
N PRO A 583 -5.14 -11.04 4.51
CA PRO A 583 -6.22 -10.38 5.24
C PRO A 583 -5.88 -10.00 6.69
N GLY A 584 -4.68 -10.32 7.18
CA GLY A 584 -4.25 -10.02 8.55
C GLY A 584 -4.79 -10.99 9.61
N ASN A 585 -4.67 -10.59 10.86
CA ASN A 585 -4.98 -11.42 12.03
C ASN A 585 -6.42 -11.98 12.05
N PHE A 586 -7.38 -11.27 11.49
CA PHE A 586 -8.79 -11.67 11.48
C PHE A 586 -9.20 -12.39 10.19
N GLY A 587 -8.24 -12.77 9.35
CA GLY A 587 -8.49 -13.38 8.04
C GLY A 587 -9.30 -14.69 8.13
N GLY A 588 -8.98 -15.56 9.07
CA GLY A 588 -9.72 -16.81 9.29
C GLY A 588 -11.18 -16.56 9.66
N ASP A 589 -11.42 -15.69 10.64
CA ASP A 589 -12.78 -15.38 11.12
C ASP A 589 -13.60 -14.65 10.04
N ALA A 590 -13.01 -13.70 9.32
CA ALA A 590 -13.66 -13.00 8.23
C ALA A 590 -14.08 -13.95 7.10
N LEU A 591 -13.18 -14.86 6.69
CA LEU A 591 -13.49 -15.86 5.68
C LEU A 591 -14.65 -16.78 6.14
N ALA A 592 -14.62 -17.25 7.37
CA ALA A 592 -15.69 -18.11 7.92
C ALA A 592 -17.06 -17.41 7.96
N LEU A 593 -17.10 -16.10 8.26
CA LEU A 593 -18.32 -15.28 8.19
C LEU A 593 -18.84 -15.16 6.75
N LEU A 594 -17.96 -14.99 5.79
CA LEU A 594 -18.30 -14.89 4.37
C LEU A 594 -18.79 -16.25 3.83
N LEU A 595 -18.04 -17.33 4.06
CA LEU A 595 -18.40 -18.67 3.55
C LEU A 595 -19.70 -19.21 4.13
N SER A 596 -20.05 -18.84 5.38
CA SER A 596 -21.32 -19.23 6.01
C SER A 596 -22.51 -18.34 5.63
N GLY A 597 -22.32 -17.31 4.79
CA GLY A 597 -23.36 -16.36 4.41
C GLY A 597 -23.82 -15.42 5.53
N LYS A 598 -23.14 -15.40 6.70
CA LYS A 598 -23.40 -14.42 7.77
C LYS A 598 -23.00 -13.02 7.34
N ARG A 599 -22.10 -12.92 6.38
CA ARG A 599 -21.69 -11.70 5.69
C ARG A 599 -21.67 -11.96 4.18
N ASN A 600 -21.75 -10.89 3.39
CA ASN A 600 -21.74 -10.97 1.93
C ASN A 600 -20.42 -10.42 1.38
N PHE A 601 -19.93 -11.01 0.28
CA PHE A 601 -18.79 -10.50 -0.47
C PHE A 601 -19.13 -9.19 -1.16
N SER A 602 -18.16 -8.26 -1.17
CA SER A 602 -18.34 -6.96 -1.83
C SER A 602 -17.05 -6.40 -2.43
N ALA A 603 -15.92 -7.06 -2.20
CA ALA A 603 -14.63 -6.64 -2.73
C ALA A 603 -14.52 -6.89 -4.24
N LYS A 604 -13.67 -6.10 -4.89
CA LYS A 604 -13.29 -6.23 -6.29
C LYS A 604 -11.77 -6.29 -6.40
N LEU A 605 -11.22 -7.00 -7.39
CA LEU A 605 -9.77 -7.05 -7.60
C LEU A 605 -9.21 -5.64 -7.89
N PRO A 606 -8.23 -5.17 -7.13
CA PRO A 606 -7.56 -3.88 -7.40
C PRO A 606 -6.38 -4.05 -8.35
N PHE A 607 -6.31 -5.16 -9.06
CA PHE A 607 -5.31 -5.51 -10.07
C PHE A 607 -5.90 -6.45 -11.10
N THR A 608 -5.27 -6.49 -12.26
CA THR A 608 -5.54 -7.48 -13.31
C THR A 608 -4.86 -8.80 -12.93
N TYR A 609 -5.62 -9.88 -12.82
CA TYR A 609 -5.09 -11.21 -12.52
C TYR A 609 -4.63 -11.89 -13.82
N PRO A 610 -3.33 -12.15 -14.02
CA PRO A 610 -2.82 -12.74 -15.25
C PRO A 610 -3.25 -14.21 -15.38
N ARG A 611 -3.55 -14.61 -16.62
CA ARG A 611 -3.85 -15.99 -16.97
C ARG A 611 -2.59 -16.76 -17.36
N GLU A 612 -1.65 -16.08 -17.99
CA GLU A 612 -0.47 -16.65 -18.61
C GLU A 612 0.78 -15.82 -18.26
N ILE A 613 1.92 -16.48 -18.20
CA ILE A 613 3.18 -15.85 -17.79
C ILE A 613 3.66 -14.74 -18.75
N ASN A 614 3.24 -14.79 -20.02
CA ASN A 614 3.62 -13.81 -21.04
C ASN A 614 2.60 -12.67 -21.22
N SER A 615 1.52 -12.68 -20.46
CA SER A 615 0.44 -11.69 -20.55
C SER A 615 0.30 -10.93 -19.24
N LEU A 616 1.34 -10.18 -18.87
CA LEU A 616 1.41 -9.38 -17.65
C LEU A 616 1.00 -7.93 -17.97
N VAL A 617 -0.29 -7.74 -18.29
CA VAL A 617 -0.85 -6.43 -18.62
C VAL A 617 -1.71 -5.91 -17.47
N THR A 618 -1.79 -4.58 -17.36
CA THR A 618 -2.74 -3.90 -16.47
C THR A 618 -4.02 -3.56 -17.24
N TYR A 619 -5.10 -3.21 -16.54
CA TYR A 619 -6.39 -2.92 -17.18
C TYR A 619 -6.36 -1.71 -18.14
N ASP A 620 -5.40 -0.79 -17.92
CA ASP A 620 -5.17 0.42 -18.71
C ASP A 620 -4.08 0.23 -19.78
N TYR A 621 -3.97 -0.99 -20.31
CA TYR A 621 -3.05 -1.31 -21.41
C TYR A 621 -3.30 -0.39 -22.62
N LYS A 622 -2.28 -0.23 -23.47
CA LYS A 622 -2.43 0.55 -24.70
C LYS A 622 -3.34 -0.18 -25.69
N VAL A 623 -4.22 0.54 -26.38
CA VAL A 623 -5.16 -0.08 -27.36
C VAL A 623 -4.46 -0.95 -28.40
N SER A 624 -3.19 -0.69 -28.71
CA SER A 624 -2.37 -1.49 -29.61
C SER A 624 -1.94 -2.85 -29.06
N GLU A 625 -2.11 -3.11 -27.76
CA GLU A 625 -1.87 -4.43 -27.15
C GLU A 625 -2.95 -5.45 -27.53
N GLU A 626 -4.13 -4.99 -27.97
CA GLU A 626 -5.27 -5.83 -28.36
C GLU A 626 -5.66 -5.58 -29.81
N VAL A 627 -4.92 -6.15 -30.75
CA VAL A 627 -5.20 -6.07 -32.18
C VAL A 627 -5.70 -7.42 -32.69
N GLY A 628 -7.00 -7.53 -32.93
CA GLY A 628 -7.64 -8.79 -33.35
C GLY A 628 -7.39 -9.17 -34.81
N LYS A 629 -7.22 -8.17 -35.71
CA LYS A 629 -7.03 -8.42 -37.14
C LYS A 629 -6.31 -7.25 -37.82
N MET A 630 -5.29 -7.56 -38.62
CA MET A 630 -4.70 -6.59 -39.55
C MET A 630 -5.34 -6.73 -40.93
N GLU A 631 -5.59 -5.58 -41.60
CA GLU A 631 -5.96 -5.59 -43.01
C GLU A 631 -4.88 -6.25 -43.86
N GLY A 632 -5.25 -7.24 -44.66
CA GLY A 632 -4.40 -7.98 -45.57
C GLY A 632 -4.26 -9.46 -45.28
N VAL A 633 -3.05 -9.98 -45.34
CA VAL A 633 -2.75 -11.42 -45.40
C VAL A 633 -2.66 -12.09 -44.03
N TYR A 634 -2.65 -11.34 -42.93
CA TYR A 634 -2.36 -11.91 -41.59
C TYR A 634 -3.55 -11.78 -40.64
N ASP A 635 -4.02 -12.91 -40.10
CA ASP A 635 -4.74 -12.94 -38.83
C ASP A 635 -3.73 -12.72 -37.72
N TYR A 636 -3.90 -11.63 -36.99
CA TYR A 636 -3.05 -11.24 -35.90
C TYR A 636 -3.79 -11.50 -34.58
N ASP A 637 -3.32 -12.47 -33.81
CA ASP A 637 -3.93 -12.75 -32.50
C ASP A 637 -3.12 -12.06 -31.40
N ALA A 638 -3.43 -10.79 -31.18
CA ALA A 638 -2.93 -10.04 -30.04
C ALA A 638 -4.10 -9.73 -29.10
N ARG A 639 -4.63 -10.78 -28.45
CA ARG A 639 -5.68 -10.64 -27.45
C ARG A 639 -5.11 -10.49 -26.06
N VAL A 640 -5.66 -9.55 -25.30
CA VAL A 640 -5.42 -9.45 -23.87
C VAL A 640 -6.25 -10.51 -23.15
N ASN A 641 -5.61 -11.63 -22.81
CA ASN A 641 -6.25 -12.78 -22.15
C ASN A 641 -5.87 -12.80 -20.68
N VAL A 642 -6.79 -12.41 -19.78
CA VAL A 642 -6.58 -12.37 -18.34
C VAL A 642 -7.43 -13.42 -17.61
N GLN A 643 -7.00 -13.84 -16.42
CA GLN A 643 -7.80 -14.78 -15.61
C GLN A 643 -9.01 -14.05 -15.03
N TRP A 644 -8.80 -12.88 -14.43
CA TRP A 644 -9.86 -11.97 -13.98
C TRP A 644 -9.40 -10.52 -14.16
N PRO A 645 -10.26 -9.65 -14.70
CA PRO A 645 -9.90 -8.25 -14.91
C PRO A 645 -9.91 -7.43 -13.60
N PHE A 646 -9.23 -6.31 -13.64
CA PHE A 646 -9.37 -5.26 -12.62
C PHE A 646 -10.84 -4.89 -12.40
N GLY A 647 -11.25 -4.70 -11.15
CA GLY A 647 -12.63 -4.39 -10.79
C GLY A 647 -13.56 -5.61 -10.77
N TYR A 648 -13.05 -6.82 -11.03
CA TYR A 648 -13.84 -8.04 -10.97
C TYR A 648 -14.04 -8.53 -9.52
N GLY A 649 -15.25 -8.99 -9.26
CA GLY A 649 -15.63 -9.62 -7.99
C GLY A 649 -17.13 -9.86 -7.96
N LYS A 650 -17.53 -10.99 -7.40
CA LYS A 650 -18.92 -11.44 -7.25
C LYS A 650 -19.45 -11.15 -5.85
N SER A 651 -20.77 -11.26 -5.71
CA SER A 651 -21.52 -11.13 -4.47
C SER A 651 -22.58 -12.24 -4.39
N TYR A 652 -23.15 -12.47 -3.22
CA TYR A 652 -24.34 -13.34 -3.05
C TYR A 652 -25.63 -12.67 -3.53
N THR A 653 -25.57 -11.38 -3.87
CA THR A 653 -26.65 -10.64 -4.52
C THR A 653 -26.23 -10.18 -5.91
N THR A 654 -27.17 -9.61 -6.64
CA THR A 654 -26.93 -9.06 -7.98
C THR A 654 -27.29 -7.59 -8.02
N PHE A 655 -26.60 -6.84 -8.87
CA PHE A 655 -26.85 -5.42 -9.08
C PHE A 655 -27.15 -5.12 -10.53
N SER A 656 -28.11 -4.25 -10.79
CA SER A 656 -28.38 -3.69 -12.11
C SER A 656 -28.01 -2.23 -12.17
N TYR A 657 -27.53 -1.82 -13.33
CA TYR A 657 -27.15 -0.46 -13.68
C TYR A 657 -28.13 0.08 -14.69
N SER A 658 -28.67 1.29 -14.46
CA SER A 658 -29.65 1.91 -15.34
C SER A 658 -29.52 3.43 -15.33
N ASN A 659 -30.18 4.10 -16.28
CA ASN A 659 -30.31 5.55 -16.35
C ASN A 659 -28.95 6.30 -16.32
N LEU A 660 -27.94 5.77 -17.02
CA LEU A 660 -26.69 6.51 -17.19
C LEU A 660 -26.99 7.82 -17.92
N HIS A 661 -26.63 8.93 -17.33
CA HIS A 661 -26.81 10.27 -17.89
C HIS A 661 -25.54 11.11 -17.66
N VAL A 662 -25.12 11.82 -18.67
CA VAL A 662 -24.08 12.84 -18.63
C VAL A 662 -24.71 14.19 -18.91
N ASP A 663 -24.46 15.17 -18.05
CA ASP A 663 -25.10 16.49 -18.11
C ASP A 663 -24.68 17.31 -19.35
N LYS A 664 -23.52 17.01 -19.95
CA LYS A 664 -22.98 17.68 -21.14
C LYS A 664 -22.45 16.66 -22.13
N HIS A 665 -22.99 16.67 -23.34
CA HIS A 665 -22.47 15.87 -24.47
C HIS A 665 -21.31 16.57 -25.21
N GLN A 666 -21.19 17.89 -25.07
CA GLN A 666 -20.10 18.69 -25.60
C GLN A 666 -19.51 19.52 -24.45
N PHE A 667 -18.20 19.57 -24.36
CA PHE A 667 -17.50 20.27 -23.29
C PHE A 667 -16.18 20.91 -23.77
N GLY A 668 -15.73 21.91 -23.04
CA GLY A 668 -14.42 22.52 -23.19
C GLY A 668 -13.50 22.21 -22.00
N PRO A 669 -12.22 22.64 -22.06
CA PRO A 669 -11.18 22.31 -21.05
C PRO A 669 -11.49 22.77 -19.62
N SER A 670 -12.34 23.79 -19.46
CA SER A 670 -12.72 24.36 -18.17
C SER A 670 -14.03 23.80 -17.61
N ASP A 671 -14.66 22.87 -18.31
CA ASP A 671 -15.95 22.32 -17.90
C ASP A 671 -15.82 21.28 -16.80
N MET A 672 -16.90 21.16 -16.03
CA MET A 672 -17.17 20.03 -15.14
C MET A 672 -18.20 19.13 -15.80
N LEU A 673 -17.95 17.82 -15.84
CA LEU A 673 -18.88 16.81 -16.31
C LEU A 673 -19.52 16.11 -15.11
N THR A 674 -20.85 16.03 -15.11
CA THR A 674 -21.60 15.28 -14.11
C THR A 674 -22.16 14.00 -14.74
N VAL A 675 -21.72 12.86 -14.20
CA VAL A 675 -22.19 11.53 -14.61
C VAL A 675 -23.06 10.95 -13.50
N THR A 676 -24.30 10.57 -13.83
CA THR A 676 -25.23 9.94 -12.90
C THR A 676 -25.64 8.56 -13.39
N VAL A 677 -25.82 7.62 -12.49
CA VAL A 677 -26.27 6.25 -12.80
C VAL A 677 -27.06 5.71 -11.62
N ASP A 678 -28.13 4.97 -11.89
CA ASP A 678 -28.93 4.30 -10.87
C ASP A 678 -28.41 2.86 -10.68
N ILE A 679 -28.15 2.48 -9.42
CA ILE A 679 -27.74 1.14 -9.03
C ILE A 679 -28.85 0.52 -8.19
N THR A 680 -29.33 -0.65 -8.61
CA THR A 680 -30.39 -1.40 -7.90
C THR A 680 -29.85 -2.74 -7.45
N ASN A 681 -30.03 -3.09 -6.18
CA ASN A 681 -29.86 -4.46 -5.69
C ASN A 681 -31.05 -5.31 -6.14
N THR A 682 -30.82 -6.18 -7.14
CA THR A 682 -31.86 -7.03 -7.75
C THR A 682 -31.94 -8.42 -7.12
N GLY A 683 -31.07 -8.74 -6.17
CA GLY A 683 -31.07 -10.02 -5.48
C GLY A 683 -31.87 -9.99 -4.18
N SER A 684 -31.68 -11.01 -3.35
CA SER A 684 -32.48 -11.27 -2.15
C SER A 684 -31.77 -10.98 -0.82
N VAL A 685 -30.51 -10.57 -0.86
CA VAL A 685 -29.72 -10.26 0.35
C VAL A 685 -29.10 -8.87 0.23
N ASP A 686 -28.82 -8.28 1.40
CA ASP A 686 -28.09 -7.01 1.46
C ASP A 686 -26.71 -7.15 0.79
N GLY A 687 -26.29 -6.11 0.08
CA GLY A 687 -25.00 -6.11 -0.58
C GLY A 687 -24.37 -4.73 -0.66
N LYS A 688 -23.06 -4.73 -0.89
CA LYS A 688 -22.32 -3.51 -1.22
C LYS A 688 -21.76 -3.64 -2.64
N GLU A 689 -21.86 -2.57 -3.43
CA GLU A 689 -21.33 -2.51 -4.79
C GLU A 689 -20.30 -1.40 -4.93
N ALA A 690 -19.17 -1.71 -5.55
CA ALA A 690 -18.19 -0.70 -5.97
C ALA A 690 -18.55 -0.24 -7.40
N VAL A 691 -18.93 1.01 -7.52
CA VAL A 691 -19.32 1.64 -8.80
C VAL A 691 -18.12 2.36 -9.36
N LEU A 692 -17.67 1.97 -10.54
CA LEU A 692 -16.42 2.45 -11.16
C LEU A 692 -16.77 3.22 -12.44
N LEU A 693 -16.31 4.47 -12.53
CA LEU A 693 -16.44 5.32 -13.72
C LEU A 693 -15.12 5.30 -14.50
N TYR A 694 -15.17 4.89 -15.75
CA TYR A 694 -14.03 4.90 -16.68
C TYR A 694 -14.21 5.90 -17.81
N SER A 695 -13.08 6.37 -18.34
CA SER A 695 -13.03 7.08 -19.64
C SER A 695 -12.14 6.32 -20.63
N SER A 696 -12.51 6.35 -21.91
CA SER A 696 -11.68 5.92 -23.03
C SER A 696 -11.60 7.05 -24.04
N ASP A 697 -10.39 7.44 -24.43
CA ASP A 697 -10.14 8.41 -25.47
C ASP A 697 -10.12 7.69 -26.83
N HIS A 698 -10.86 8.21 -27.82
CA HIS A 698 -10.95 7.54 -29.11
C HIS A 698 -9.73 7.81 -29.99
N VAL A 699 -9.16 9.01 -29.91
CA VAL A 699 -8.02 9.43 -30.75
C VAL A 699 -7.22 10.47 -30.01
N ALA A 700 -5.93 10.20 -29.77
CA ALA A 700 -4.99 11.14 -29.19
C ALA A 700 -3.68 11.21 -29.97
N SER A 701 -2.89 12.26 -29.76
CA SER A 701 -1.58 12.43 -30.37
C SER A 701 -0.50 11.46 -29.85
N VAL A 702 -0.81 10.71 -28.77
CA VAL A 702 -0.07 9.55 -28.27
C VAL A 702 -1.01 8.36 -28.23
N VAL A 703 -0.51 7.12 -28.26
CA VAL A 703 -1.35 5.94 -28.19
C VAL A 703 -2.15 5.96 -26.87
N PRO A 704 -3.47 6.05 -26.90
CA PRO A 704 -4.28 6.14 -25.68
C PRO A 704 -4.27 4.83 -24.90
N ASP A 705 -4.56 4.92 -23.62
CA ASP A 705 -4.87 3.77 -22.79
C ASP A 705 -6.27 3.21 -23.21
N ASN A 706 -6.46 1.90 -23.11
CA ASN A 706 -7.74 1.25 -23.41
C ASN A 706 -8.89 1.91 -22.62
N LYS A 707 -8.70 2.12 -21.34
CA LYS A 707 -9.58 2.91 -20.47
C LYS A 707 -8.82 3.34 -19.22
N ARG A 708 -9.32 4.38 -18.55
CA ARG A 708 -8.77 4.85 -17.27
C ARG A 708 -9.87 5.08 -16.25
N LEU A 709 -9.67 4.60 -15.02
CA LEU A 709 -10.56 4.89 -13.90
C LEU A 709 -10.51 6.39 -13.58
N ARG A 710 -11.68 7.02 -13.46
CA ARG A 710 -11.80 8.46 -13.18
C ARG A 710 -12.49 8.77 -11.86
N ALA A 711 -13.32 7.86 -11.39
CA ALA A 711 -13.95 7.96 -10.08
C ALA A 711 -14.46 6.57 -9.64
N PHE A 712 -14.64 6.40 -8.33
CA PHE A 712 -15.33 5.25 -7.78
C PHE A 712 -16.13 5.64 -6.53
N ASP A 713 -17.16 4.84 -6.21
CA ASP A 713 -17.94 4.98 -4.98
C ASP A 713 -18.36 3.60 -4.49
N LYS A 714 -18.59 3.44 -3.19
CA LYS A 714 -19.01 2.20 -2.55
C LYS A 714 -20.38 2.36 -1.92
N LEU A 715 -21.37 1.63 -2.44
CA LEU A 715 -22.76 1.69 -1.99
C LEU A 715 -23.17 0.46 -1.19
N ALA A 716 -23.91 0.65 -0.13
CA ALA A 716 -24.64 -0.42 0.56
C ALA A 716 -26.11 -0.33 0.18
N LEU A 717 -26.69 -1.43 -0.31
CA LEU A 717 -28.08 -1.49 -0.81
C LEU A 717 -28.82 -2.70 -0.24
N MET A 718 -30.03 -2.47 0.27
CA MET A 718 -30.95 -3.53 0.64
C MET A 718 -31.59 -4.16 -0.62
N PRO A 719 -32.15 -5.39 -0.54
CA PRO A 719 -32.90 -6.00 -1.65
C PRO A 719 -33.98 -5.07 -2.19
N GLY A 720 -34.00 -4.87 -3.49
CA GLY A 720 -34.92 -3.97 -4.18
C GLY A 720 -34.62 -2.48 -4.05
N GLU A 721 -33.62 -2.08 -3.25
CA GLU A 721 -33.23 -0.67 -3.10
C GLU A 721 -32.51 -0.19 -4.37
N THR A 722 -32.90 1.00 -4.84
CA THR A 722 -32.22 1.74 -5.92
C THR A 722 -31.64 3.02 -5.35
N ARG A 723 -30.38 3.30 -5.70
CA ARG A 723 -29.71 4.55 -5.35
C ARG A 723 -29.00 5.14 -6.54
N ALA A 724 -29.15 6.45 -6.74
CA ALA A 724 -28.40 7.19 -7.72
C ALA A 724 -26.99 7.48 -7.21
N VAL A 725 -26.00 7.20 -8.04
CA VAL A 725 -24.59 7.61 -7.86
C VAL A 725 -24.34 8.81 -8.76
N ARG A 726 -23.61 9.77 -8.25
CA ARG A 726 -23.21 10.97 -8.96
C ARG A 726 -21.72 11.16 -8.90
N PHE A 727 -21.06 11.15 -10.04
CA PHE A 727 -19.66 11.54 -10.19
C PHE A 727 -19.58 12.91 -10.83
N THR A 728 -18.68 13.74 -10.35
CA THR A 728 -18.34 15.04 -10.95
C THR A 728 -16.86 15.03 -11.24
N ILE A 729 -16.52 15.11 -12.53
CA ILE A 729 -15.12 15.10 -13.00
C ILE A 729 -14.85 16.38 -13.78
N PRO A 730 -13.79 17.13 -13.50
CA PRO A 730 -13.39 18.22 -14.38
C PRO A 730 -12.87 17.67 -15.70
N ALA A 731 -13.06 18.44 -16.79
CA ALA A 731 -12.59 18.04 -18.12
C ALA A 731 -11.06 17.77 -18.16
N SER A 732 -10.31 18.44 -17.30
CA SER A 732 -8.88 18.21 -17.12
C SER A 732 -8.51 16.79 -16.64
N ASP A 733 -9.44 16.04 -16.01
CA ASP A 733 -9.23 14.62 -15.68
C ASP A 733 -9.11 13.73 -16.90
N LEU A 734 -9.61 14.19 -18.05
CA LEU A 734 -9.50 13.49 -19.33
C LEU A 734 -8.18 13.78 -20.05
N ALA A 735 -7.36 14.71 -19.52
CA ALA A 735 -6.07 15.05 -20.07
C ALA A 735 -5.05 13.91 -19.91
N PHE A 736 -4.03 13.97 -20.75
CA PHE A 736 -2.85 13.07 -20.74
C PHE A 736 -1.58 13.89 -20.87
N VAL A 737 -0.41 13.30 -20.61
CA VAL A 737 0.90 13.94 -20.81
C VAL A 737 1.39 13.65 -22.23
N ASN A 738 1.50 14.68 -23.04
CA ASN A 738 1.90 14.58 -24.45
C ASN A 738 3.42 14.30 -24.60
N ALA A 739 3.88 14.14 -25.85
CA ALA A 739 5.29 13.86 -26.16
C ALA A 739 6.27 14.99 -25.73
N GLN A 740 5.76 16.19 -25.45
CA GLN A 740 6.52 17.32 -24.94
C GLN A 740 6.55 17.40 -23.40
N GLY A 741 5.92 16.42 -22.73
CA GLY A 741 5.84 16.37 -21.27
C GLY A 741 4.83 17.36 -20.67
N GLN A 742 3.85 17.81 -21.45
CA GLN A 742 2.85 18.78 -21.04
C GLN A 742 1.48 18.07 -20.88
N TRP A 743 0.70 18.48 -19.92
CA TRP A 743 -0.70 18.06 -19.83
C TRP A 743 -1.51 18.66 -21.00
N ALA A 744 -2.18 17.79 -21.73
CA ALA A 744 -2.97 18.16 -22.90
C ALA A 744 -4.33 17.46 -22.89
N LEU A 745 -5.38 18.20 -23.22
CA LEU A 745 -6.70 17.69 -23.57
C LEU A 745 -6.92 18.00 -25.04
N GLU A 746 -7.21 17.00 -25.86
CA GLU A 746 -7.38 17.17 -27.29
C GLU A 746 -8.86 17.15 -27.68
N ALA A 747 -9.22 17.92 -28.69
CA ALA A 747 -10.56 17.91 -29.27
C ALA A 747 -10.84 16.53 -29.88
N GLY A 748 -11.94 15.92 -29.52
CA GLY A 748 -12.29 14.56 -29.94
C GLY A 748 -13.34 13.92 -29.06
N ASP A 749 -13.68 12.68 -29.38
CA ASP A 749 -14.69 11.91 -28.65
C ASP A 749 -14.08 11.05 -27.56
N PHE A 750 -14.77 11.02 -26.43
CA PHE A 750 -14.50 10.16 -25.30
C PHE A 750 -15.70 9.27 -24.98
N THR A 751 -15.45 8.04 -24.58
CA THR A 751 -16.48 7.18 -23.97
C THR A 751 -16.36 7.23 -22.46
N LEU A 752 -17.44 7.60 -21.76
CA LEU A 752 -17.59 7.43 -20.32
C LEU A 752 -18.39 6.16 -20.04
N SER A 753 -17.89 5.25 -19.20
CA SER A 753 -18.55 3.97 -18.92
C SER A 753 -18.66 3.68 -17.42
N VAL A 754 -19.83 3.13 -17.03
CA VAL A 754 -20.10 2.70 -15.65
C VAL A 754 -20.80 1.34 -15.70
N GLY A 755 -20.16 0.29 -15.20
CA GLY A 755 -20.65 -1.08 -15.35
C GLY A 755 -20.83 -1.44 -16.83
N PRO A 756 -22.03 -1.93 -17.25
CA PRO A 756 -22.30 -2.28 -18.65
C PRO A 756 -22.76 -1.08 -19.51
N LEU A 757 -22.90 0.10 -18.93
CA LEU A 757 -23.45 1.28 -19.59
C LEU A 757 -22.34 2.22 -20.06
N SER A 758 -22.57 2.91 -21.17
CA SER A 758 -21.64 3.90 -21.69
C SER A 758 -22.35 5.08 -22.35
N ALA A 759 -21.68 6.23 -22.41
CA ALA A 759 -22.11 7.43 -23.08
C ALA A 759 -20.91 8.09 -23.77
N THR A 760 -21.10 8.60 -24.99
CA THR A 760 -20.08 9.37 -25.70
C THR A 760 -20.26 10.86 -25.42
N VAL A 761 -19.13 11.52 -25.15
CA VAL A 761 -19.01 12.97 -24.97
C VAL A 761 -17.88 13.50 -25.86
N SER A 762 -18.00 14.74 -26.33
CA SER A 762 -17.05 15.32 -27.28
C SER A 762 -16.38 16.57 -26.69
N CYS A 763 -15.07 16.57 -26.61
CA CYS A 763 -14.29 17.78 -26.35
C CYS A 763 -14.29 18.66 -27.60
N THR A 764 -14.67 19.93 -27.45
CA THR A 764 -14.86 20.83 -28.59
C THR A 764 -13.62 21.55 -29.02
N GLU A 765 -12.60 21.64 -28.16
CA GLU A 765 -11.34 22.34 -28.42
C GLU A 765 -10.16 21.71 -27.69
N SER A 766 -9.02 21.72 -28.33
CA SER A 766 -7.77 21.26 -27.71
C SER A 766 -7.18 22.33 -26.81
N TYR A 767 -6.63 21.90 -25.66
CA TYR A 767 -5.97 22.78 -24.72
C TYR A 767 -4.70 22.12 -24.15
N THR A 768 -3.66 22.91 -23.99
CA THR A 768 -2.41 22.46 -23.36
C THR A 768 -2.08 23.41 -22.21
N TRP A 769 -1.90 22.85 -21.04
CA TRP A 769 -1.50 23.62 -19.86
C TRP A 769 0.01 23.94 -19.94
N THR A 770 0.35 25.22 -19.85
CA THR A 770 1.72 25.74 -20.02
C THR A 770 2.42 26.10 -18.71
N THR A 771 1.68 26.20 -17.60
CA THR A 771 2.26 26.38 -16.27
C THR A 771 3.13 25.18 -15.89
N PRO A 772 4.21 25.35 -15.10
CA PRO A 772 5.03 24.23 -14.68
C PRO A 772 4.11 23.25 -13.96
N ASN A 773 3.87 22.15 -14.61
CA ASN A 773 2.78 21.28 -14.32
C ASN A 773 3.41 20.04 -13.76
N ILE A 774 3.08 19.87 -12.57
CA ILE A 774 3.43 18.70 -11.84
C ILE A 774 2.36 17.66 -12.14
#